data_9b7a202a8b0b2f6763a6a6d0e647083c
#
_entry.id   9b7a202a8b0b2f6763a6a6d0e647083c
#
_cell.length_a   1.000
_cell.length_b   1.000
_cell.length_c   1.000
_cell.angle_alpha   90.00
_cell.angle_beta   90.00
_cell.angle_gamma   90.00
#
_symmetry.space_group_name_H-M   'P 1'
#
loop_
_entity.id
_entity.type
_entity.pdbx_description
1 polymer ?
#
loop_
_entity_poly.entity_id
_entity_poly.type
_entity_poly.pdbx_seq_one_letter_code
_entity_poly.pdbx_strand_id
1 'polypeptide(L)'
;MTAASGVLRAVFCALAALGAAGGPASAASTNLTGRIVAVCPGEFVLQGPAGKVWIDSVTNNAWRLGDTVSVTGIPATDLSLTPKTMPAFTADRITVLAHGSVEPRNTTPAELASGKYDYGHVQVFGVVTDAFRDEIDPHFVFVIIEAGGAKAVSAFRDMGKTDAAAFESLIDTPVSATGMCITHYMDGRHNMNRFLWLNGFPDIRKADKADCLRGAHLPRREKVSGTVIASWNKREFYLLSESGRRMRVRMTQSGEAPRPGHRVTVLGFPRKNVFFSRLVNATCTEESRDVMAAETPVAVSPQDILCDNQGRMRIDPSYDGRLIRLTGTLLDMSRAGTPNGKFIVGCQGVPVNVAAGAVEPPEIGSVLDISGVCTITYDADEADDDFVRLNGFDVIMRGPSDMRVVSTPPWWTTGRLLAAVALLLAAMAGMFVWNRLLNARAERRGQELLKERIELVESELRVDERTRLAVELHDSIAQNIMGVALQLDAAKKLARQGSPDALRHLDIASLALESCHAELRACIWDLRNLALDEKDMDDAIRRTASQHLDGANLTVRFNVPRNRLTDNTAHALLRIIRELVTNAVRHGKAKNVKVAGAIEGGRLLFSVSDDGSGFDVGNRPGMAQGHFGLQGIRERIRKFGGEMELESSPGKGSRVRISLQMPGTRQEGRQ
;
A
#
# COMPACT_ATOMS: atom_id res chain seq x y z
N MET A 1 28.08 -4.88 30.97
CA MET A 1 27.27 -3.98 30.11
C MET A 1 25.77 -4.32 30.06
N THR A 2 25.28 -5.21 30.88
CA THR A 2 23.86 -5.68 30.88
C THR A 2 22.95 -4.97 31.89
N ALA A 3 23.49 -4.17 32.83
CA ALA A 3 22.67 -3.48 33.81
C ALA A 3 22.10 -2.11 33.36
N ALA A 4 22.78 -1.40 32.45
CA ALA A 4 22.31 -0.11 31.95
C ALA A 4 21.15 -0.22 30.94
N SER A 5 21.09 -1.33 30.19
CA SER A 5 19.97 -1.63 29.28
C SER A 5 18.66 -1.92 30.01
N GLY A 6 18.74 -2.49 31.23
CA GLY A 6 17.57 -2.81 32.05
C GLY A 6 16.89 -1.57 32.65
N VAL A 7 17.68 -0.59 33.05
CA VAL A 7 17.15 0.65 33.66
C VAL A 7 16.50 1.53 32.58
N LEU A 8 17.06 1.59 31.37
CA LEU A 8 16.47 2.35 30.25
C LEU A 8 15.13 1.74 29.79
N ARG A 9 15.06 0.40 29.73
CA ARG A 9 13.79 -0.31 29.47
C ARG A 9 12.77 -0.08 30.59
N ALA A 10 13.20 -0.06 31.85
CA ALA A 10 12.31 0.18 32.98
C ALA A 10 11.75 1.62 33.00
N VAL A 11 12.55 2.63 32.64
CA VAL A 11 12.08 4.02 32.56
C VAL A 11 11.14 4.22 31.39
N PHE A 12 11.41 3.60 30.21
CA PHE A 12 10.51 3.67 29.04
C PHE A 12 9.26 2.80 29.21
N CYS A 13 9.36 1.62 29.84
CA CYS A 13 8.18 0.81 30.19
C CYS A 13 7.33 1.48 31.29
N ALA A 14 7.92 2.22 32.23
CA ALA A 14 7.16 3.00 33.22
C ALA A 14 6.44 4.21 32.56
N LEU A 15 7.05 4.86 31.56
CA LEU A 15 6.41 5.94 30.78
C LEU A 15 5.33 5.39 29.83
N ALA A 16 5.53 4.20 29.26
CA ALA A 16 4.53 3.53 28.42
C ALA A 16 3.38 2.92 29.25
N ALA A 17 3.65 2.45 30.47
CA ALA A 17 2.63 1.88 31.37
C ALA A 17 1.72 2.96 31.99
N LEU A 18 2.18 4.20 32.13
CA LEU A 18 1.35 5.33 32.55
C LEU A 18 0.41 5.83 31.42
N GLY A 19 0.69 5.49 30.15
CA GLY A 19 -0.15 5.81 29.00
C GLY A 19 -1.26 4.78 28.70
N ALA A 20 -1.26 3.60 29.34
CA ALA A 20 -2.19 2.51 29.02
C ALA A 20 -3.47 2.46 29.89
N ALA A 21 -3.63 3.38 30.84
CA ALA A 21 -4.81 3.46 31.70
C ALA A 21 -5.56 4.79 31.47
N GLY A 22 -6.43 4.84 30.44
CA GLY A 22 -7.46 5.86 30.30
C GLY A 22 -7.29 6.80 29.12
N GLY A 23 -8.25 6.81 28.19
CA GLY A 23 -8.65 7.83 27.21
C GLY A 23 -7.56 8.56 26.39
N PRO A 24 -7.87 9.33 25.35
CA PRO A 24 -6.87 10.09 24.64
C PRO A 24 -6.27 11.17 25.57
N ALA A 25 -5.35 10.74 26.40
CA ALA A 25 -4.51 11.64 27.16
C ALA A 25 -3.51 12.25 26.17
N SER A 26 -3.52 13.57 26.03
CA SER A 26 -2.39 14.36 25.56
C SER A 26 -1.11 13.75 26.17
N ALA A 27 -0.26 13.15 25.31
CA ALA A 27 1.02 12.61 25.75
C ALA A 27 1.76 13.74 26.46
N ALA A 28 2.04 13.58 27.76
CA ALA A 28 2.73 14.60 28.54
C ALA A 28 4.09 14.86 27.89
N SER A 29 4.36 16.09 27.50
CA SER A 29 5.64 16.46 26.92
C SER A 29 6.73 16.22 27.95
N THR A 30 7.72 15.42 27.57
CA THR A 30 8.87 15.08 28.40
C THR A 30 10.04 15.99 28.03
N ASN A 31 10.86 16.33 28.99
CA ASN A 31 12.08 17.12 28.75
C ASN A 31 13.32 16.23 28.84
N LEU A 32 14.11 16.21 27.79
CA LEU A 32 15.37 15.49 27.70
C LEU A 32 16.52 16.50 27.64
N THR A 33 17.56 16.32 28.45
CA THR A 33 18.76 17.15 28.38
C THR A 33 19.96 16.28 28.05
N GLY A 34 20.79 16.74 27.11
CA GLY A 34 21.97 16.01 26.70
C GLY A 34 22.81 16.79 25.72
N ARG A 35 23.86 16.13 25.23
CA ARG A 35 24.78 16.66 24.22
C ARG A 35 24.47 16.06 22.86
N ILE A 36 24.45 16.87 21.83
CA ILE A 36 24.33 16.42 20.44
C ILE A 36 25.64 15.75 20.02
N VAL A 37 25.60 14.45 19.76
CA VAL A 37 26.79 13.64 19.45
C VAL A 37 26.89 13.23 17.99
N ALA A 38 25.80 13.35 17.22
CA ALA A 38 25.79 13.12 15.79
C ALA A 38 24.58 13.83 15.17
N VAL A 39 24.68 14.24 13.92
CA VAL A 39 23.69 15.07 13.22
C VAL A 39 23.47 14.55 11.82
N CYS A 40 22.22 14.52 11.39
CA CYS A 40 21.81 14.35 10.00
C CYS A 40 20.76 15.43 9.64
N PRO A 41 20.42 15.64 8.37
CA PRO A 41 19.48 16.68 7.99
C PRO A 41 18.11 16.56 8.67
N GLY A 42 17.80 17.50 9.57
CA GLY A 42 16.54 17.54 10.30
C GLY A 42 16.49 16.70 11.58
N GLU A 43 17.51 15.87 11.84
CA GLU A 43 17.52 14.92 12.96
C GLU A 43 18.90 14.89 13.63
N PHE A 44 18.95 14.43 14.87
CA PHE A 44 20.23 14.26 15.58
C PHE A 44 20.15 13.19 16.67
N VAL A 45 21.31 12.74 17.12
CA VAL A 45 21.45 11.84 18.26
C VAL A 45 21.84 12.63 19.49
N LEU A 46 21.00 12.57 20.52
CA LEU A 46 21.23 13.18 21.82
C LEU A 46 21.84 12.15 22.79
N GLN A 47 23.01 12.46 23.35
CA GLN A 47 23.61 11.68 24.41
C GLN A 47 23.21 12.28 25.77
N GLY A 48 22.25 11.65 26.43
CA GLY A 48 21.84 11.98 27.78
C GLY A 48 22.48 11.08 28.84
N PRO A 49 22.17 11.29 30.13
CA PRO A 49 22.65 10.44 31.23
C PRO A 49 22.20 8.97 31.10
N ALA A 50 21.03 8.75 30.53
CA ALA A 50 20.43 7.42 30.35
C ALA A 50 20.86 6.70 29.07
N GLY A 51 21.61 7.35 28.18
CA GLY A 51 22.03 6.77 26.91
C GLY A 51 21.76 7.68 25.72
N LYS A 52 21.84 7.10 24.50
CA LYS A 52 21.57 7.79 23.25
C LYS A 52 20.07 7.76 22.92
N VAL A 53 19.54 8.87 22.43
CA VAL A 53 18.16 9.03 21.98
C VAL A 53 18.18 9.68 20.59
N TRP A 54 17.40 9.15 19.67
CA TRP A 54 17.20 9.75 18.34
C TRP A 54 16.16 10.87 18.45
N ILE A 55 16.48 12.04 17.97
CA ILE A 55 15.61 13.21 18.01
C ILE A 55 15.26 13.61 16.57
N ASP A 56 13.97 13.56 16.28
CA ASP A 56 13.40 14.15 15.08
C ASP A 56 12.94 15.57 15.40
N SER A 57 13.40 16.51 14.61
CA SER A 57 13.18 17.94 14.83
C SER A 57 12.34 18.55 13.73
N VAL A 58 11.10 18.88 14.03
CA VAL A 58 10.19 19.59 13.10
C VAL A 58 10.52 21.09 12.99
N THR A 59 11.40 21.63 13.85
CA THR A 59 11.64 23.06 13.95
C THR A 59 12.98 23.50 13.34
N ASN A 60 13.00 24.71 12.82
CA ASN A 60 14.11 25.37 12.15
C ASN A 60 15.32 25.55 13.12
N ASN A 61 16.48 25.10 12.74
CA ASN A 61 17.55 24.58 13.59
C ASN A 61 18.59 25.64 13.98
N ALA A 62 18.54 26.12 15.22
CA ALA A 62 19.62 26.90 15.83
C ALA A 62 20.70 26.04 16.52
N TRP A 63 20.56 24.71 16.51
CA TRP A 63 21.47 23.77 17.18
C TRP A 63 22.58 23.26 16.24
N ARG A 64 23.71 22.88 16.82
CA ARG A 64 24.90 22.37 16.13
C ARG A 64 25.41 21.11 16.80
N LEU A 65 26.20 20.34 16.06
CA LEU A 65 26.93 19.21 16.62
C LEU A 65 27.80 19.68 17.80
N GLY A 66 27.69 18.99 18.93
CA GLY A 66 28.41 19.30 20.16
C GLY A 66 27.64 20.17 21.15
N ASP A 67 26.56 20.80 20.74
CA ASP A 67 25.75 21.60 21.64
C ASP A 67 25.10 20.74 22.74
N THR A 68 25.04 21.31 23.93
CA THR A 68 24.20 20.78 25.01
C THR A 68 22.83 21.43 24.89
N VAL A 69 21.78 20.59 24.73
CA VAL A 69 20.42 21.06 24.47
C VAL A 69 19.44 20.47 25.47
N SER A 70 18.38 21.22 25.69
CA SER A 70 17.15 20.72 26.31
C SER A 70 16.09 20.54 25.24
N VAL A 71 15.54 19.35 25.11
CA VAL A 71 14.56 18.96 24.10
C VAL A 71 13.27 18.64 24.80
N THR A 72 12.21 19.33 24.45
CA THR A 72 10.85 19.09 24.94
C THR A 72 10.03 18.50 23.81
N GLY A 73 9.30 17.43 24.06
CA GLY A 73 8.49 16.75 23.03
C GLY A 73 7.91 15.44 23.53
N ILE A 74 7.60 14.55 22.62
CA ILE A 74 6.95 13.27 22.90
C ILE A 74 7.77 12.08 22.37
N PRO A 75 7.74 10.91 23.04
CA PRO A 75 8.32 9.68 22.49
C PRO A 75 7.68 9.34 21.14
N ALA A 76 8.50 9.08 20.15
CA ALA A 76 8.04 8.66 18.82
C ALA A 76 7.99 7.14 18.74
N THR A 77 6.90 6.60 18.18
CA THR A 77 6.70 5.15 18.04
C THR A 77 6.99 4.64 16.63
N ASP A 78 7.04 5.53 15.64
CA ASP A 78 7.21 5.14 14.23
C ASP A 78 7.93 6.24 13.45
N LEU A 79 9.24 6.16 13.43
CA LEU A 79 10.07 6.98 12.54
C LEU A 79 10.70 6.05 11.49
N SER A 80 10.48 6.33 10.23
CA SER A 80 10.91 5.50 9.08
C SER A 80 12.43 5.28 8.99
N LEU A 81 13.24 6.09 9.68
CA LEU A 81 14.71 5.99 9.74
C LEU A 81 15.22 5.63 11.14
N THR A 82 14.35 5.48 12.13
CA THR A 82 14.80 5.12 13.48
C THR A 82 15.23 3.67 13.56
N PRO A 83 16.41 3.43 14.12
CA PRO A 83 16.80 2.06 14.44
C PRO A 83 15.83 1.48 15.47
N LYS A 84 15.28 0.31 15.21
CA LYS A 84 14.41 -0.43 16.16
C LYS A 84 15.06 -0.66 17.54
N THR A 85 16.32 -0.30 17.71
CA THR A 85 17.14 -0.51 18.92
C THR A 85 17.40 0.78 19.70
N MET A 86 17.08 1.95 19.16
CA MET A 86 17.30 3.24 19.81
C MET A 86 15.95 3.92 20.15
N PRO A 87 15.78 4.47 21.36
CA PRO A 87 14.62 5.29 21.66
C PRO A 87 14.55 6.50 20.73
N ALA A 88 13.36 6.79 20.21
CA ALA A 88 13.12 7.93 19.34
C ALA A 88 12.20 8.94 20.01
N PHE A 89 12.37 10.20 19.67
CA PHE A 89 11.66 11.30 20.29
C PHE A 89 11.41 12.42 19.27
N THR A 90 10.16 12.84 19.13
CA THR A 90 9.80 13.98 18.28
C THR A 90 9.84 15.25 19.12
N ALA A 91 10.67 16.19 18.70
CA ALA A 91 10.90 17.43 19.43
C ALA A 91 9.90 18.52 19.03
N ASP A 92 9.19 19.05 20.01
CA ASP A 92 8.36 20.25 19.84
C ASP A 92 9.18 21.53 20.00
N ARG A 93 10.15 21.50 20.92
CA ARG A 93 11.03 22.62 21.22
C ARG A 93 12.43 22.13 21.56
N ILE A 94 13.44 22.83 21.02
CA ILE A 94 14.86 22.61 21.32
C ILE A 94 15.44 23.92 21.81
N THR A 95 16.05 23.90 22.98
CA THR A 95 16.73 25.05 23.57
C THR A 95 18.21 24.72 23.73
N VAL A 96 19.08 25.51 23.13
CA VAL A 96 20.53 25.37 23.30
C VAL A 96 20.93 25.94 24.65
N LEU A 97 21.50 25.10 25.50
CA LEU A 97 21.95 25.46 26.84
C LEU A 97 23.42 25.90 26.85
N ALA A 98 24.25 25.25 26.03
CA ALA A 98 25.65 25.59 25.87
C ALA A 98 26.15 25.15 24.50
N HIS A 99 27.05 25.92 23.92
CA HIS A 99 27.73 25.54 22.69
C HIS A 99 28.97 24.69 23.01
N GLY A 100 29.17 23.68 22.19
CA GLY A 100 30.31 22.77 22.32
C GLY A 100 30.76 22.25 20.97
N SER A 101 31.82 21.49 20.93
CA SER A 101 32.30 20.81 19.72
C SER A 101 32.51 19.33 20.02
N VAL A 102 32.16 18.48 19.08
CA VAL A 102 32.46 17.04 19.12
C VAL A 102 33.47 16.75 18.04
N GLU A 103 34.65 16.35 18.46
CA GLU A 103 35.67 15.87 17.52
C GLU A 103 35.21 14.49 16.96
N PRO A 104 35.31 14.31 15.63
CA PRO A 104 34.97 13.03 15.05
C PRO A 104 35.98 11.97 15.48
N ARG A 105 35.51 10.77 15.74
CA ARG A 105 36.39 9.64 16.02
C ARG A 105 36.93 9.09 14.72
N ASN A 106 38.23 9.07 14.57
CA ASN A 106 38.87 8.43 13.43
C ASN A 106 38.61 6.92 13.45
N THR A 107 38.08 6.40 12.36
CA THR A 107 37.75 4.99 12.22
C THR A 107 38.15 4.47 10.82
N THR A 108 38.28 3.18 10.69
CA THR A 108 38.49 2.52 9.42
C THR A 108 37.17 2.00 8.84
N PRO A 109 37.09 1.76 7.52
CA PRO A 109 35.90 1.10 6.92
C PRO A 109 35.54 -0.21 7.59
N ALA A 110 36.52 -1.03 7.99
CA ALA A 110 36.29 -2.28 8.70
C ALA A 110 35.67 -2.10 10.10
N GLU A 111 36.15 -1.10 10.84
CA GLU A 111 35.57 -0.79 12.15
C GLU A 111 34.19 -0.19 12.02
N LEU A 112 33.90 0.59 10.98
CA LEU A 112 32.55 1.08 10.68
C LEU A 112 31.60 -0.11 10.46
N ALA A 113 32.01 -1.05 9.62
CA ALA A 113 31.22 -2.26 9.34
C ALA A 113 30.96 -3.11 10.59
N SER A 114 31.84 -3.08 11.60
CA SER A 114 31.68 -3.85 12.85
C SER A 114 30.54 -3.37 13.76
N GLY A 115 30.00 -2.16 13.54
CA GLY A 115 28.96 -1.55 14.38
C GLY A 115 29.46 -0.95 15.69
N LYS A 116 30.76 -0.90 15.93
CA LYS A 116 31.36 -0.35 17.15
C LYS A 116 31.01 1.12 17.38
N TYR A 117 30.76 1.84 16.30
CA TYR A 117 30.52 3.28 16.31
C TYR A 117 29.11 3.68 15.88
N ASP A 118 28.17 2.76 15.90
CA ASP A 118 26.78 3.04 15.50
C ASP A 118 26.24 4.27 16.24
N TYR A 119 25.63 5.17 15.46
CA TYR A 119 25.09 6.46 15.93
C TYR A 119 26.13 7.37 16.60
N GLY A 120 27.35 7.28 16.15
CA GLY A 120 28.44 8.15 16.55
C GLY A 120 28.88 9.08 15.42
N HIS A 121 29.50 10.20 15.80
CA HIS A 121 30.17 11.10 14.86
C HIS A 121 31.57 10.57 14.59
N VAL A 122 31.82 10.15 13.36
CA VAL A 122 33.06 9.48 12.95
C VAL A 122 33.66 10.10 11.72
N GLN A 123 34.96 9.92 11.57
CA GLN A 123 35.72 10.28 10.37
C GLN A 123 36.34 9.01 9.81
N VAL A 124 36.05 8.70 8.56
CA VAL A 124 36.56 7.55 7.82
C VAL A 124 37.59 8.02 6.81
N PHE A 125 38.70 7.32 6.73
CA PHE A 125 39.78 7.60 5.76
C PHE A 125 39.89 6.44 4.77
N GLY A 126 40.11 6.77 3.50
CA GLY A 126 40.32 5.79 2.45
C GLY A 126 40.37 6.42 1.07
N VAL A 127 40.31 5.60 0.05
CA VAL A 127 40.26 6.02 -1.35
C VAL A 127 38.85 5.86 -1.86
N VAL A 128 38.34 6.86 -2.56
CA VAL A 128 37.05 6.77 -3.22
C VAL A 128 37.15 5.81 -4.42
N THR A 129 36.39 4.74 -4.39
CA THR A 129 36.38 3.75 -5.46
C THR A 129 35.13 3.82 -6.32
N ASP A 130 34.05 4.43 -5.79
CA ASP A 130 32.81 4.69 -6.53
C ASP A 130 32.10 5.94 -6.00
N ALA A 131 31.39 6.65 -6.88
CA ALA A 131 30.54 7.77 -6.51
C ALA A 131 29.40 7.87 -7.54
N PHE A 132 28.16 7.74 -7.08
CA PHE A 132 26.99 7.72 -7.96
C PHE A 132 25.75 8.31 -7.28
N ARG A 133 24.78 8.71 -8.11
CA ARG A 133 23.45 9.10 -7.67
C ARG A 133 22.55 7.88 -7.67
N ASP A 134 21.63 7.82 -6.73
CA ASP A 134 20.59 6.78 -6.70
C ASP A 134 19.73 6.86 -7.97
N GLU A 135 19.42 5.70 -8.53
CA GLU A 135 18.57 5.60 -9.73
C GLU A 135 17.08 5.87 -9.41
N ILE A 136 16.66 5.63 -8.16
CA ILE A 136 15.27 5.82 -7.70
C ILE A 136 15.05 7.25 -7.22
N ASP A 137 15.92 7.74 -6.34
CA ASP A 137 15.90 9.15 -5.89
C ASP A 137 17.24 9.83 -6.22
N PRO A 138 17.36 10.53 -7.37
CA PRO A 138 18.59 11.18 -7.80
C PRO A 138 19.13 12.26 -6.84
N HIS A 139 18.36 12.62 -5.80
CA HIS A 139 18.82 13.52 -4.75
C HIS A 139 19.76 12.83 -3.76
N PHE A 140 19.76 11.50 -3.69
CA PHE A 140 20.73 10.75 -2.92
C PHE A 140 21.99 10.50 -3.72
N VAL A 141 23.11 10.76 -3.06
CA VAL A 141 24.45 10.50 -3.57
C VAL A 141 25.14 9.51 -2.66
N PHE A 142 25.68 8.47 -3.26
CA PHE A 142 26.49 7.46 -2.58
C PHE A 142 27.96 7.61 -2.97
N VAL A 143 28.85 7.54 -1.98
CA VAL A 143 30.31 7.56 -2.18
C VAL A 143 30.90 6.38 -1.43
N ILE A 144 31.58 5.50 -2.15
CA ILE A 144 32.20 4.31 -1.58
C ILE A 144 33.66 4.60 -1.31
N ILE A 145 34.05 4.51 -0.04
CA ILE A 145 35.39 4.76 0.45
C ILE A 145 35.99 3.44 0.93
N GLU A 146 37.19 3.12 0.44
CA GLU A 146 37.85 1.86 0.76
C GLU A 146 39.22 2.04 1.36
N ALA A 147 39.52 1.20 2.34
CA ALA A 147 40.84 0.99 2.91
C ALA A 147 40.93 -0.38 3.57
N GLY A 148 42.06 -1.07 3.45
CA GLY A 148 42.32 -2.36 4.09
C GLY A 148 41.40 -3.50 3.63
N GLY A 149 40.93 -3.45 2.40
CA GLY A 149 40.01 -4.44 1.85
C GLY A 149 38.55 -4.33 2.34
N ALA A 150 38.25 -3.37 3.21
CA ALA A 150 36.91 -3.06 3.65
C ALA A 150 36.40 -1.78 2.99
N LYS A 151 35.07 -1.67 2.86
CA LYS A 151 34.38 -0.52 2.28
C LYS A 151 33.48 0.17 3.29
N ALA A 152 33.42 1.50 3.21
CA ALA A 152 32.43 2.32 3.89
C ALA A 152 31.55 2.98 2.83
N VAL A 153 30.26 2.76 2.90
CA VAL A 153 29.29 3.44 2.07
C VAL A 153 28.93 4.75 2.75
N SER A 154 29.22 5.86 2.11
CA SER A 154 28.83 7.19 2.58
C SER A 154 27.63 7.66 1.75
N ALA A 155 26.64 8.27 2.39
CA ALA A 155 25.44 8.77 1.73
C ALA A 155 25.12 10.19 2.19
N PHE A 156 24.61 11.02 1.29
CA PHE A 156 24.05 12.33 1.62
C PHE A 156 23.00 12.76 0.61
N ARG A 157 22.17 13.71 1.01
CA ARG A 157 21.16 14.28 0.14
C ARG A 157 21.71 15.53 -0.56
N ASP A 158 21.79 15.49 -1.87
CA ASP A 158 22.23 16.61 -2.72
C ASP A 158 21.07 17.10 -3.59
N MET A 159 20.58 18.30 -3.30
CA MET A 159 19.47 18.92 -4.02
C MET A 159 19.90 19.48 -5.40
N GLY A 160 20.79 18.81 -6.10
CA GLY A 160 21.28 19.24 -7.41
C GLY A 160 22.31 20.37 -7.36
N LYS A 161 22.91 20.60 -6.19
CA LYS A 161 23.91 21.67 -5.98
C LYS A 161 25.31 21.31 -6.48
N THR A 162 25.59 20.01 -6.61
CA THR A 162 26.92 19.50 -6.97
C THR A 162 26.90 18.92 -8.38
N ASP A 163 27.82 19.31 -9.21
CA ASP A 163 28.00 18.78 -10.58
C ASP A 163 28.44 17.31 -10.54
N ALA A 164 27.97 16.50 -11.48
CA ALA A 164 28.39 15.11 -11.64
C ALA A 164 29.91 14.95 -11.80
N ALA A 165 30.56 15.89 -12.50
CA ALA A 165 32.01 15.94 -12.67
C ALA A 165 32.76 16.08 -11.33
N ALA A 166 32.17 16.76 -10.35
CA ALA A 166 32.75 16.88 -9.02
C ALA A 166 32.84 15.54 -8.30
N PHE A 167 31.81 14.69 -8.43
CA PHE A 167 31.82 13.33 -7.87
C PHE A 167 32.83 12.43 -8.58
N GLU A 168 32.88 12.48 -9.89
CA GLU A 168 33.85 11.71 -10.67
C GLU A 168 35.30 12.09 -10.32
N SER A 169 35.56 13.36 -10.03
CA SER A 169 36.89 13.84 -9.64
C SER A 169 37.39 13.30 -8.29
N LEU A 170 36.46 12.79 -7.46
CA LEU A 170 36.82 12.13 -6.21
C LEU A 170 37.34 10.70 -6.43
N ILE A 171 36.96 10.05 -7.52
CA ILE A 171 37.33 8.65 -7.78
C ILE A 171 38.87 8.56 -7.87
N ASP A 172 39.45 7.57 -7.19
CA ASP A 172 40.89 7.34 -7.04
C ASP A 172 41.59 8.40 -6.18
N THR A 173 40.84 9.21 -5.46
CA THR A 173 41.38 10.24 -4.57
C THR A 173 41.33 9.75 -3.12
N PRO A 174 42.44 9.92 -2.36
CA PRO A 174 42.41 9.74 -0.91
C PRO A 174 41.58 10.83 -0.26
N VAL A 175 40.60 10.39 0.57
CA VAL A 175 39.68 11.30 1.23
C VAL A 175 39.48 10.96 2.70
N SER A 176 39.03 11.95 3.45
CA SER A 176 38.38 11.76 4.73
C SER A 176 36.92 12.16 4.61
N ALA A 177 36.02 11.33 5.07
CA ALA A 177 34.59 11.62 5.14
C ALA A 177 34.14 11.65 6.60
N THR A 178 33.45 12.72 6.98
CA THR A 178 33.05 12.96 8.37
C THR A 178 31.52 12.97 8.45
N GLY A 179 30.94 12.12 9.27
CA GLY A 179 29.49 12.03 9.39
C GLY A 179 29.03 11.15 10.53
N MET A 180 27.76 10.82 10.50
CA MET A 180 27.12 9.92 11.46
C MET A 180 27.08 8.49 10.90
N CYS A 181 27.55 7.52 11.67
CA CYS A 181 27.36 6.11 11.35
C CYS A 181 25.92 5.71 11.63
N ILE A 182 25.18 5.30 10.61
CA ILE A 182 23.78 4.84 10.73
C ILE A 182 23.71 3.37 10.37
N THR A 183 22.97 2.61 11.16
CA THR A 183 22.62 1.23 10.86
C THR A 183 21.19 1.17 10.36
N HIS A 184 20.99 0.72 9.15
CA HIS A 184 19.67 0.51 8.56
C HIS A 184 19.34 -0.98 8.55
N TYR A 185 18.17 -1.33 9.09
CA TYR A 185 17.66 -2.69 9.08
C TYR A 185 16.73 -2.84 7.88
N MET A 186 17.12 -3.62 6.89
CA MET A 186 16.19 -4.02 5.83
C MET A 186 15.28 -5.14 6.33
N ASP A 187 13.99 -5.02 6.04
CA ASP A 187 12.89 -5.91 6.43
C ASP A 187 13.26 -7.34 6.84
N GLY A 188 13.20 -7.59 8.15
CA GLY A 188 13.08 -8.93 8.74
C GLY A 188 14.20 -9.95 8.49
N ARG A 189 15.22 -9.61 7.71
CA ARG A 189 16.41 -10.42 7.45
C ARG A 189 17.64 -9.71 8.00
N HIS A 190 18.57 -10.48 8.51
CA HIS A 190 19.77 -10.06 9.28
C HIS A 190 20.81 -9.21 8.51
N ASN A 191 20.46 -8.58 7.39
CA ASN A 191 21.33 -7.70 6.65
C ASN A 191 21.24 -6.29 7.24
N MET A 192 22.20 -5.98 8.08
CA MET A 192 22.41 -4.64 8.62
C MET A 192 23.33 -3.88 7.67
N ASN A 193 22.77 -2.99 6.84
CA ASN A 193 23.58 -2.08 6.06
C ASN A 193 23.98 -0.88 6.90
N ARG A 194 25.27 -0.61 6.98
CA ARG A 194 25.84 0.53 7.69
C ARG A 194 26.28 1.60 6.71
N PHE A 195 25.81 2.80 6.95
CA PHE A 195 26.13 3.96 6.12
C PHE A 195 26.80 5.02 6.98
N LEU A 196 27.72 5.73 6.37
CA LEU A 196 28.19 7.01 6.90
C LEU A 196 27.31 8.11 6.33
N TRP A 197 26.39 8.63 7.13
CA TRP A 197 25.52 9.71 6.71
C TRP A 197 26.22 11.06 6.84
N LEU A 198 26.32 11.76 5.71
CA LEU A 198 26.97 13.08 5.62
C LEU A 198 25.91 14.17 5.51
N ASN A 199 26.21 15.39 5.96
CA ASN A 199 25.31 16.53 5.76
C ASN A 199 25.39 17.10 4.33
N GLY A 200 26.43 16.74 3.59
CA GLY A 200 26.62 17.15 2.20
C GLY A 200 28.02 16.91 1.70
N PHE A 201 28.24 17.30 0.45
CA PHE A 201 29.52 17.15 -0.23
C PHE A 201 30.76 17.76 0.51
N PRO A 202 30.65 18.91 1.24
CA PRO A 202 31.79 19.49 1.98
C PRO A 202 32.33 18.62 3.12
N ASP A 203 31.57 17.60 3.57
CA ASP A 203 32.03 16.66 4.60
C ASP A 203 33.02 15.63 4.06
N ILE A 204 33.19 15.59 2.73
CA ILE A 204 34.22 14.81 2.06
C ILE A 204 35.38 15.75 1.71
N ARG A 205 36.56 15.49 2.28
CA ARG A 205 37.74 16.29 2.08
C ARG A 205 38.90 15.45 1.57
N LYS A 206 39.73 16.00 0.70
CA LYS A 206 40.99 15.35 0.31
C LYS A 206 41.84 15.13 1.54
N ALA A 207 42.44 13.95 1.64
CA ALA A 207 43.32 13.55 2.73
C ALA A 207 44.68 13.12 2.19
N ASP A 208 45.67 13.09 3.06
CA ASP A 208 46.97 12.54 2.70
C ASP A 208 46.92 11.01 2.63
N LYS A 209 47.66 10.43 1.68
CA LYS A 209 47.77 8.96 1.56
C LYS A 209 48.25 8.31 2.85
N ALA A 210 49.08 8.97 3.63
CA ALA A 210 49.57 8.48 4.91
C ALA A 210 48.47 8.27 5.93
N ASP A 211 47.50 9.19 5.99
CA ASP A 211 46.33 9.08 6.88
C ASP A 211 45.42 7.93 6.48
N CYS A 212 45.26 7.69 5.19
CA CYS A 212 44.47 6.57 4.65
C CYS A 212 45.17 5.21 4.85
N LEU A 213 46.50 5.19 4.93
CA LEU A 213 47.25 3.93 5.04
C LEU A 213 47.20 3.29 6.43
N ARG A 214 47.11 4.02 7.51
CA ARG A 214 47.06 3.53 8.93
C ARG A 214 47.21 2.01 9.11
N GLY A 215 48.15 1.38 8.43
CA GLY A 215 48.42 -0.06 8.43
C GLY A 215 47.58 -0.88 7.44
N ALA A 216 46.84 -0.26 6.53
CA ALA A 216 45.97 -0.92 5.59
C ALA A 216 46.45 -0.73 4.12
N HIS A 217 46.19 -1.74 3.29
CA HIS A 217 46.38 -1.59 1.85
C HIS A 217 45.27 -0.71 1.25
N LEU A 218 45.66 0.31 0.47
CA LEU A 218 44.72 1.11 -0.29
C LEU A 218 44.32 0.38 -1.58
N PRO A 219 43.06 0.50 -2.03
CA PRO A 219 42.66 -0.02 -3.32
C PRO A 219 43.48 0.64 -4.44
N ARG A 220 43.86 -0.13 -5.44
CA ARG A 220 44.59 0.33 -6.60
C ARG A 220 43.85 -0.07 -7.86
N ARG A 221 43.86 0.81 -8.86
CA ARG A 221 43.36 0.43 -10.17
C ARG A 221 44.25 -0.63 -10.80
N GLU A 222 43.63 -1.63 -11.39
CA GLU A 222 44.31 -2.66 -12.19
C GLU A 222 44.26 -2.26 -13.66
N LYS A 223 45.38 -2.41 -14.34
CA LYS A 223 45.48 -2.21 -15.79
C LYS A 223 45.35 -3.56 -16.46
N VAL A 224 44.35 -3.71 -17.34
CA VAL A 224 44.11 -4.92 -18.07
C VAL A 224 43.93 -4.62 -19.55
N SER A 225 44.68 -5.27 -20.41
CA SER A 225 44.53 -5.20 -21.86
C SER A 225 43.79 -6.44 -22.36
N GLY A 226 42.96 -6.25 -23.37
CA GLY A 226 42.18 -7.34 -23.93
C GLY A 226 41.26 -6.89 -25.03
N THR A 227 40.35 -7.77 -25.45
CA THR A 227 39.40 -7.51 -26.50
C THR A 227 37.98 -7.47 -25.93
N VAL A 228 37.19 -6.50 -26.40
CA VAL A 228 35.79 -6.34 -26.02
C VAL A 228 34.94 -7.43 -26.67
N ILE A 229 34.27 -8.26 -25.85
CA ILE A 229 33.43 -9.34 -26.35
C ILE A 229 32.03 -8.83 -26.67
N ALA A 230 31.43 -8.08 -25.76
CA ALA A 230 30.11 -7.46 -25.90
C ALA A 230 30.00 -6.20 -25.06
N SER A 231 29.18 -5.25 -25.48
CA SER A 231 28.89 -4.04 -24.72
C SER A 231 27.37 -3.77 -24.66
N TRP A 232 26.92 -3.24 -23.52
CA TRP A 232 25.51 -2.94 -23.28
C TRP A 232 25.36 -1.74 -22.33
N ASN A 233 24.18 -1.21 -22.20
CA ASN A 233 23.86 -0.09 -21.28
C ASN A 233 24.79 1.14 -21.42
N LYS A 234 25.40 1.33 -22.59
CA LYS A 234 26.36 2.40 -22.88
C LYS A 234 27.65 2.42 -22.02
N ARG A 235 27.67 1.79 -20.87
CA ARG A 235 28.80 1.87 -19.91
C ARG A 235 29.35 0.52 -19.47
N GLU A 236 28.73 -0.56 -19.86
CA GLU A 236 29.16 -1.90 -19.45
C GLU A 236 29.57 -2.73 -20.64
N PHE A 237 30.62 -3.55 -20.46
CA PHE A 237 31.10 -4.46 -21.46
C PHE A 237 31.84 -5.66 -20.84
N TYR A 238 31.92 -6.74 -21.58
CA TYR A 238 32.81 -7.85 -21.24
C TYR A 238 34.14 -7.70 -21.98
N LEU A 239 35.22 -7.87 -21.20
CA LEU A 239 36.61 -7.88 -21.68
C LEU A 239 37.15 -9.30 -21.59
N LEU A 240 37.66 -9.82 -22.69
CA LEU A 240 38.53 -10.99 -22.72
C LEU A 240 39.99 -10.53 -22.64
N SER A 241 40.58 -10.73 -21.46
CA SER A 241 42.01 -10.34 -21.27
C SER A 241 42.94 -11.24 -22.08
N GLU A 242 44.16 -10.78 -22.30
CA GLU A 242 45.20 -11.58 -22.98
C GLU A 242 45.54 -12.87 -22.24
N SER A 243 45.29 -12.92 -20.94
CA SER A 243 45.41 -14.18 -20.13
C SER A 243 44.23 -15.13 -20.28
N GLY A 244 43.25 -14.84 -21.13
CA GLY A 244 42.04 -15.65 -21.33
C GLY A 244 40.98 -15.47 -20.24
N ARG A 245 41.15 -14.53 -19.30
CA ARG A 245 40.13 -14.25 -18.28
C ARG A 245 39.03 -13.37 -18.87
N ARG A 246 37.79 -13.74 -18.63
CA ARG A 246 36.62 -12.91 -18.91
C ARG A 246 36.29 -12.08 -17.70
N MET A 247 36.06 -10.81 -17.90
CA MET A 247 35.70 -9.89 -16.82
C MET A 247 34.70 -8.84 -17.27
N ARG A 248 33.77 -8.54 -16.41
CA ARG A 248 32.79 -7.47 -16.62
C ARG A 248 33.44 -6.15 -16.26
N VAL A 249 33.30 -5.17 -17.14
CA VAL A 249 33.83 -3.82 -16.94
C VAL A 249 32.68 -2.83 -16.90
N ARG A 250 32.68 -1.97 -15.87
CA ARG A 250 31.77 -0.82 -15.75
C ARG A 250 32.59 0.46 -15.81
N MET A 251 32.33 1.24 -16.85
CA MET A 251 32.97 2.55 -17.06
C MET A 251 32.54 3.57 -16.01
N THR A 252 33.31 4.65 -15.88
CA THR A 252 32.91 5.85 -15.15
C THR A 252 31.61 6.44 -15.70
N GLN A 253 30.96 7.34 -14.96
CA GLN A 253 29.68 7.92 -15.39
C GLN A 253 29.78 8.70 -16.71
N SER A 254 30.90 9.35 -16.97
CA SER A 254 31.22 10.05 -18.21
C SER A 254 31.77 9.13 -19.32
N GLY A 255 32.15 7.89 -18.97
CA GLY A 255 32.74 6.94 -19.89
C GLY A 255 31.70 6.25 -20.79
N GLU A 256 32.11 5.98 -22.02
CA GLU A 256 31.31 5.21 -22.98
C GLU A 256 31.98 3.86 -23.25
N ALA A 257 31.18 2.80 -23.28
CA ALA A 257 31.68 1.46 -23.54
C ALA A 257 32.19 1.33 -24.99
N PRO A 258 33.37 0.76 -25.18
CA PRO A 258 33.93 0.53 -26.54
C PRO A 258 33.08 -0.51 -27.27
N ARG A 259 33.21 -0.52 -28.60
CA ARG A 259 32.46 -1.46 -29.46
C ARG A 259 33.02 -2.88 -29.36
N PRO A 260 32.18 -3.89 -29.49
CA PRO A 260 32.65 -5.29 -29.59
C PRO A 260 33.69 -5.49 -30.67
N GLY A 261 34.69 -6.31 -30.41
CA GLY A 261 35.81 -6.58 -31.29
C GLY A 261 37.00 -5.63 -31.17
N HIS A 262 36.86 -4.51 -30.45
CA HIS A 262 38.00 -3.56 -30.26
C HIS A 262 38.95 -4.08 -29.19
N ARG A 263 40.24 -3.91 -29.45
CA ARG A 263 41.29 -4.12 -28.46
C ARG A 263 41.46 -2.87 -27.62
N VAL A 264 41.40 -3.02 -26.32
CA VAL A 264 41.41 -1.90 -25.37
C VAL A 264 42.31 -2.18 -24.19
N THR A 265 42.83 -1.14 -23.62
CA THR A 265 43.45 -1.14 -22.29
C THR A 265 42.50 -0.45 -21.33
N VAL A 266 42.15 -1.14 -20.27
CA VAL A 266 41.21 -0.72 -19.25
C VAL A 266 41.95 -0.52 -17.93
N LEU A 267 41.67 0.59 -17.26
CA LEU A 267 42.19 0.90 -15.94
C LEU A 267 41.01 1.10 -14.99
N GLY A 268 40.80 0.18 -14.06
CA GLY A 268 39.65 0.23 -13.15
C GLY A 268 39.90 -0.46 -11.80
N PHE A 269 39.02 -0.29 -10.85
CA PHE A 269 39.14 -0.92 -9.55
C PHE A 269 38.68 -2.37 -9.65
N PRO A 270 39.53 -3.36 -9.29
CA PRO A 270 39.16 -4.76 -9.31
C PRO A 270 38.15 -5.06 -8.19
N ARG A 271 37.07 -5.69 -8.55
CA ARG A 271 36.10 -6.33 -7.65
C ARG A 271 36.12 -7.81 -7.91
N LYS A 272 36.37 -8.57 -6.88
CA LYS A 272 36.38 -10.04 -6.95
C LYS A 272 35.42 -10.54 -5.89
N ASN A 273 34.44 -11.30 -6.30
CA ASN A 273 33.70 -12.15 -5.41
C ASN A 273 34.02 -13.62 -5.69
N VAL A 274 33.34 -14.52 -5.01
CA VAL A 274 33.56 -15.96 -5.16
C VAL A 274 33.35 -16.44 -6.60
N PHE A 275 32.52 -15.76 -7.39
CA PHE A 275 32.11 -16.21 -8.71
C PHE A 275 32.69 -15.38 -9.85
N PHE A 276 32.84 -14.06 -9.69
CA PHE A 276 33.14 -13.14 -10.78
C PHE A 276 34.31 -12.22 -10.48
N SER A 277 34.99 -11.83 -11.56
CA SER A 277 35.94 -10.71 -11.55
C SER A 277 35.37 -9.58 -12.39
N ARG A 278 35.33 -8.38 -11.83
CA ARG A 278 34.89 -7.18 -12.54
C ARG A 278 35.82 -6.00 -12.28
N LEU A 279 35.84 -5.07 -13.22
CA LEU A 279 36.47 -3.76 -13.04
C LEU A 279 35.38 -2.70 -12.96
N VAL A 280 35.43 -1.87 -11.94
CA VAL A 280 34.45 -0.79 -11.75
C VAL A 280 35.15 0.57 -11.85
N ASN A 281 34.37 1.60 -12.21
CA ASN A 281 34.86 2.95 -12.47
C ASN A 281 36.09 2.95 -13.39
N ALA A 282 35.95 2.21 -14.45
CA ALA A 282 37.03 2.01 -15.40
C ALA A 282 37.11 3.17 -16.40
N THR A 283 38.35 3.49 -16.76
CA THR A 283 38.65 4.30 -17.94
C THR A 283 39.24 3.38 -19.00
N CYS A 284 38.96 3.67 -20.26
CA CYS A 284 39.34 2.84 -21.37
C CYS A 284 40.14 3.65 -22.38
N THR A 285 41.23 3.07 -22.87
CA THR A 285 41.98 3.58 -24.01
C THR A 285 41.90 2.56 -25.12
N GLU A 286 41.42 2.98 -26.26
CA GLU A 286 41.32 2.14 -27.45
C GLU A 286 42.71 2.03 -28.13
N GLU A 287 43.18 0.79 -28.34
CA GLU A 287 44.52 0.55 -28.91
C GLU A 287 44.45 0.21 -30.40
N SER A 288 43.48 -0.55 -30.84
CA SER A 288 43.29 -0.90 -32.25
C SER A 288 41.86 -1.34 -32.54
N ARG A 289 41.52 -1.30 -33.82
CA ARG A 289 40.24 -1.77 -34.34
C ARG A 289 40.31 -3.20 -34.89
N ASP A 290 41.28 -3.98 -34.44
CA ASP A 290 41.43 -5.35 -34.94
C ASP A 290 40.22 -6.19 -34.58
N VAL A 291 39.59 -6.69 -35.62
CA VAL A 291 38.46 -7.62 -35.49
C VAL A 291 39.01 -8.95 -35.01
N MET A 292 38.75 -9.30 -33.77
CA MET A 292 39.09 -10.61 -33.23
C MET A 292 38.44 -11.70 -34.07
N ALA A 293 39.21 -12.80 -34.31
CA ALA A 293 38.63 -14.02 -34.85
C ALA A 293 37.42 -14.42 -34.01
N ALA A 294 36.25 -14.48 -34.64
CA ALA A 294 34.97 -14.68 -33.96
C ALA A 294 35.03 -15.96 -33.10
N GLU A 295 34.96 -15.78 -31.78
CA GLU A 295 34.74 -16.90 -30.87
C GLU A 295 33.46 -17.63 -31.31
N THR A 296 33.56 -18.97 -31.51
CA THR A 296 32.40 -19.76 -31.93
C THR A 296 31.42 -19.88 -30.76
N PRO A 297 30.15 -19.51 -30.94
CA PRO A 297 29.16 -19.67 -29.88
C PRO A 297 28.97 -21.13 -29.50
N VAL A 298 29.00 -21.42 -28.21
CA VAL A 298 28.73 -22.76 -27.69
C VAL A 298 27.21 -22.95 -27.61
N ALA A 299 26.68 -23.99 -28.28
CA ALA A 299 25.27 -24.32 -28.17
C ALA A 299 24.99 -24.85 -26.76
N VAL A 300 24.06 -24.25 -26.07
CA VAL A 300 23.68 -24.63 -24.70
C VAL A 300 22.16 -24.61 -24.54
N SER A 301 21.67 -25.38 -23.57
CA SER A 301 20.31 -25.27 -23.10
C SER A 301 20.27 -24.44 -21.80
N PRO A 302 19.16 -23.81 -21.45
CA PRO A 302 19.05 -23.12 -20.15
C PRO A 302 19.35 -24.04 -18.97
N GLN A 303 19.10 -25.34 -19.09
CA GLN A 303 19.34 -26.34 -18.06
C GLN A 303 20.83 -26.65 -17.86
N ASP A 304 21.68 -26.39 -18.86
CA ASP A 304 23.15 -26.52 -18.71
C ASP A 304 23.70 -25.42 -17.80
N ILE A 305 23.03 -24.25 -17.79
CA ILE A 305 23.40 -23.11 -16.95
C ILE A 305 22.66 -23.15 -15.60
N LEU A 306 21.38 -23.55 -15.63
CA LEU A 306 20.50 -23.69 -14.48
C LEU A 306 20.48 -25.16 -14.04
N CYS A 307 21.55 -25.64 -13.42
CA CYS A 307 21.67 -27.03 -12.98
C CYS A 307 20.66 -27.34 -11.88
N ASP A 308 19.82 -28.36 -12.07
CA ASP A 308 19.00 -28.89 -10.98
C ASP A 308 19.82 -29.94 -10.21
N ASN A 309 20.19 -29.62 -8.99
CA ASN A 309 20.84 -30.54 -8.10
C ASN A 309 19.89 -30.86 -6.94
N GLN A 310 19.15 -31.98 -7.06
CA GLN A 310 18.21 -32.47 -6.05
C GLN A 310 17.07 -31.49 -5.67
N GLY A 311 16.44 -30.84 -6.67
CA GLY A 311 15.34 -29.90 -6.44
C GLY A 311 15.79 -28.51 -5.97
N ARG A 312 17.10 -28.22 -6.02
CA ARG A 312 17.65 -26.90 -5.80
C ARG A 312 18.23 -26.35 -7.10
N MET A 313 17.62 -25.34 -7.65
CA MET A 313 18.14 -24.64 -8.81
C MET A 313 19.51 -24.03 -8.45
N ARG A 314 20.57 -24.47 -9.13
CA ARG A 314 21.94 -23.96 -8.99
C ARG A 314 22.37 -23.39 -10.32
N ILE A 315 23.02 -22.25 -10.30
CA ILE A 315 23.50 -21.59 -11.51
C ILE A 315 25.00 -21.85 -11.63
N ASP A 316 25.45 -22.28 -12.82
CA ASP A 316 26.87 -22.47 -13.09
C ASP A 316 27.53 -21.11 -13.49
N PRO A 317 28.36 -20.54 -12.63
CA PRO A 317 29.01 -19.26 -12.90
C PRO A 317 30.07 -19.35 -14.00
N SER A 318 30.47 -20.52 -14.43
CA SER A 318 31.49 -20.73 -15.48
C SER A 318 31.04 -20.24 -16.86
N TYR A 319 29.72 -20.05 -17.04
CA TYR A 319 29.14 -19.49 -18.27
C TYR A 319 29.20 -17.96 -18.32
N ASP A 320 29.52 -17.27 -17.23
CA ASP A 320 29.60 -15.80 -17.22
C ASP A 320 30.63 -15.29 -18.23
N GLY A 321 30.19 -14.38 -19.10
CA GLY A 321 31.03 -13.82 -20.17
C GLY A 321 31.30 -14.75 -21.34
N ARG A 322 30.76 -15.99 -21.40
CA ARG A 322 30.91 -16.88 -22.55
C ARG A 322 29.93 -16.54 -23.66
N LEU A 323 30.40 -16.71 -24.89
CA LEU A 323 29.53 -16.62 -26.06
C LEU A 323 28.75 -17.93 -26.18
N ILE A 324 27.45 -17.85 -26.06
CA ILE A 324 26.53 -18.99 -26.11
C ILE A 324 25.55 -18.85 -27.27
N ARG A 325 24.94 -19.96 -27.66
CA ARG A 325 23.86 -20.02 -28.66
C ARG A 325 22.67 -20.73 -28.05
N LEU A 326 21.51 -20.10 -28.15
CA LEU A 326 20.22 -20.61 -27.66
C LEU A 326 19.20 -20.57 -28.77
N THR A 327 18.32 -21.58 -28.82
CA THR A 327 17.17 -21.58 -29.72
C THR A 327 15.90 -21.55 -28.89
N GLY A 328 14.99 -20.64 -29.22
CA GLY A 328 13.75 -20.49 -28.48
C GLY A 328 12.71 -19.66 -29.21
N THR A 329 11.52 -19.57 -28.62
CA THR A 329 10.40 -18.81 -29.18
C THR A 329 10.33 -17.43 -28.52
N LEU A 330 10.21 -16.38 -29.31
CA LEU A 330 10.01 -15.03 -28.81
C LEU A 330 8.63 -14.92 -28.13
N LEU A 331 8.65 -14.71 -26.83
CA LEU A 331 7.44 -14.63 -25.99
C LEU A 331 6.96 -13.19 -25.82
N ASP A 332 7.90 -12.28 -25.58
CA ASP A 332 7.60 -10.88 -25.30
C ASP A 332 8.80 -9.98 -25.66
N MET A 333 8.55 -8.69 -25.76
CA MET A 333 9.59 -7.69 -26.02
C MET A 333 9.30 -6.38 -25.30
N SER A 334 10.34 -5.70 -24.89
CA SER A 334 10.23 -4.37 -24.30
C SER A 334 11.26 -3.43 -24.92
N ARG A 335 10.88 -2.15 -25.13
CA ARG A 335 11.75 -1.11 -25.73
C ARG A 335 12.44 -1.58 -27.01
N ALA A 336 11.78 -2.42 -27.79
CA ALA A 336 12.32 -2.99 -29.03
C ALA A 336 12.75 -1.90 -30.02
N GLY A 337 13.84 -2.14 -30.76
CA GLY A 337 14.42 -1.16 -31.70
C GLY A 337 15.15 0.02 -31.02
N THR A 338 15.29 0.03 -29.69
CA THR A 338 16.07 1.04 -28.97
C THR A 338 17.36 0.44 -28.40
N PRO A 339 18.37 1.26 -28.03
CA PRO A 339 19.60 0.75 -27.41
C PRO A 339 19.37 -0.11 -26.15
N ASN A 340 18.23 0.04 -25.51
CA ASN A 340 17.83 -0.72 -24.31
C ASN A 340 16.77 -1.78 -24.64
N GLY A 341 16.68 -2.23 -25.88
CA GLY A 341 15.73 -3.26 -26.33
C GLY A 341 15.99 -4.59 -25.64
N LYS A 342 14.93 -5.23 -25.14
CA LYS A 342 14.98 -6.55 -24.50
C LYS A 342 13.94 -7.48 -25.11
N PHE A 343 14.32 -8.72 -25.31
CA PHE A 343 13.44 -9.82 -25.72
C PHE A 343 13.34 -10.84 -24.56
N ILE A 344 12.19 -11.45 -24.44
CA ILE A 344 11.98 -12.62 -23.58
C ILE A 344 11.78 -13.81 -24.52
N VAL A 345 12.71 -14.75 -24.47
CA VAL A 345 12.74 -15.91 -25.34
C VAL A 345 12.52 -17.19 -24.53
N GLY A 346 11.48 -17.93 -24.86
CA GLY A 346 11.18 -19.23 -24.24
C GLY A 346 12.05 -20.32 -24.82
N CYS A 347 13.07 -20.73 -24.07
CA CYS A 347 13.98 -21.82 -24.47
C CYS A 347 13.67 -23.06 -23.64
N GLN A 348 13.13 -24.12 -24.25
CA GLN A 348 12.79 -25.38 -23.56
C GLN A 348 11.95 -25.20 -22.27
N GLY A 349 10.98 -24.25 -22.30
CA GLY A 349 10.10 -23.96 -21.18
C GLY A 349 10.67 -22.96 -20.14
N VAL A 350 11.91 -22.51 -20.31
CA VAL A 350 12.53 -21.49 -19.45
C VAL A 350 12.54 -20.15 -20.17
N PRO A 351 11.97 -19.07 -19.60
CA PRO A 351 12.09 -17.75 -20.15
C PRO A 351 13.50 -17.19 -19.92
N VAL A 352 14.15 -16.78 -20.99
CA VAL A 352 15.48 -16.17 -20.99
C VAL A 352 15.37 -14.73 -21.44
N ASN A 353 15.93 -13.82 -20.66
CA ASN A 353 16.02 -12.41 -21.06
C ASN A 353 17.19 -12.22 -22.01
N VAL A 354 16.95 -11.53 -23.10
CA VAL A 354 17.94 -11.20 -24.12
C VAL A 354 18.02 -9.70 -24.27
N ALA A 355 19.17 -9.10 -23.97
CA ALA A 355 19.46 -7.71 -24.27
C ALA A 355 19.77 -7.60 -25.76
N ALA A 356 18.79 -7.18 -26.52
CA ALA A 356 18.86 -7.13 -27.99
C ALA A 356 19.41 -5.79 -28.53
N GLY A 357 19.44 -4.75 -27.68
CA GLY A 357 19.83 -3.43 -28.14
C GLY A 357 18.90 -2.86 -29.21
N ALA A 358 19.45 -2.14 -30.19
CA ALA A 358 18.70 -1.51 -31.26
C ALA A 358 18.34 -2.47 -32.43
N VAL A 359 18.26 -3.78 -32.15
CA VAL A 359 17.87 -4.78 -33.16
C VAL A 359 16.37 -4.68 -33.43
N GLU A 360 15.99 -4.72 -34.72
CA GLU A 360 14.58 -4.78 -35.12
C GLU A 360 13.94 -6.08 -34.60
N PRO A 361 12.81 -5.98 -33.90
CA PRO A 361 12.17 -7.13 -33.32
C PRO A 361 11.44 -7.95 -34.39
N PRO A 362 11.61 -9.28 -34.42
CA PRO A 362 10.76 -10.15 -35.18
C PRO A 362 9.35 -10.24 -34.59
N GLU A 363 8.42 -10.87 -35.28
CA GLU A 363 7.07 -11.08 -34.76
C GLU A 363 7.08 -11.99 -33.53
N ILE A 364 6.27 -11.65 -32.50
CA ILE A 364 6.08 -12.50 -31.32
C ILE A 364 5.58 -13.88 -31.76
N GLY A 365 6.16 -14.92 -31.17
CA GLY A 365 5.92 -16.32 -31.56
C GLY A 365 6.89 -16.85 -32.61
N SER A 366 7.81 -16.02 -33.14
CA SER A 366 8.90 -16.49 -34.01
C SER A 366 9.89 -17.36 -33.22
N VAL A 367 10.38 -18.40 -33.86
CA VAL A 367 11.48 -19.21 -33.33
C VAL A 367 12.78 -18.55 -33.76
N LEU A 368 13.60 -18.23 -32.77
CA LEU A 368 14.86 -17.51 -32.92
C LEU A 368 16.03 -18.42 -32.56
N ASP A 369 17.10 -18.30 -33.32
CA ASP A 369 18.42 -18.82 -32.98
C ASP A 369 19.28 -17.61 -32.60
N ILE A 370 19.63 -17.51 -31.32
CA ILE A 370 20.26 -16.32 -30.75
C ILE A 370 21.63 -16.69 -30.24
N SER A 371 22.63 -15.96 -30.70
CA SER A 371 23.97 -15.99 -30.16
C SER A 371 24.18 -14.74 -29.30
N GLY A 372 24.86 -14.88 -28.18
CA GLY A 372 25.12 -13.73 -27.31
C GLY A 372 25.99 -14.11 -26.12
N VAL A 373 26.44 -13.09 -25.42
CA VAL A 373 27.26 -13.28 -24.23
C VAL A 373 26.34 -13.56 -23.03
N CYS A 374 26.55 -14.70 -22.38
CA CYS A 374 25.86 -15.07 -21.16
C CYS A 374 26.32 -14.16 -20.02
N THR A 375 25.38 -13.56 -19.33
CA THR A 375 25.62 -12.75 -18.13
C THR A 375 24.84 -13.34 -16.99
N ILE A 376 25.53 -13.82 -15.98
CA ILE A 376 24.89 -14.32 -14.78
C ILE A 376 24.36 -13.13 -13.97
N THR A 377 23.06 -13.19 -13.64
CA THR A 377 22.41 -12.20 -12.80
C THR A 377 22.41 -12.63 -11.34
N TYR A 378 22.50 -11.67 -10.46
CA TYR A 378 22.57 -11.92 -9.03
C TYR A 378 21.93 -10.78 -8.23
N ASP A 379 21.41 -11.15 -7.08
CA ASP A 379 21.00 -10.18 -6.06
C ASP A 379 22.26 -9.84 -5.25
N ALA A 380 22.87 -8.73 -5.53
CA ALA A 380 23.87 -8.15 -4.68
C ALA A 380 23.27 -6.90 -4.06
N ASP A 381 23.27 -6.82 -2.75
CA ASP A 381 23.32 -5.53 -2.10
C ASP A 381 24.61 -4.86 -2.59
N GLU A 382 24.53 -3.71 -3.24
CA GLU A 382 25.72 -3.00 -3.77
C GLU A 382 26.77 -2.73 -2.69
N ALA A 383 26.37 -2.81 -1.43
CA ALA A 383 27.23 -2.69 -0.26
C ALA A 383 28.03 -3.94 0.09
N ASP A 384 27.59 -5.14 -0.27
CA ASP A 384 28.19 -6.40 0.19
C ASP A 384 28.45 -7.36 -0.98
N ASP A 385 29.60 -7.17 -1.66
CA ASP A 385 30.03 -8.04 -2.75
C ASP A 385 30.38 -9.48 -2.30
N ASP A 386 30.48 -9.74 -0.99
CA ASP A 386 30.94 -11.04 -0.49
C ASP A 386 29.83 -12.09 -0.45
N PHE A 387 28.56 -11.68 -0.35
CA PHE A 387 27.40 -12.56 -0.33
C PHE A 387 26.49 -12.38 -1.55
N VAL A 388 26.96 -12.87 -2.68
CA VAL A 388 26.21 -12.83 -3.95
C VAL A 388 25.31 -14.04 -4.06
N ARG A 389 24.00 -13.82 -4.18
CA ARG A 389 23.04 -14.86 -4.52
C ARG A 389 22.74 -14.81 -6.01
N LEU A 390 23.17 -15.85 -6.73
CA LEU A 390 22.85 -15.98 -8.15
C LEU A 390 21.35 -16.23 -8.31
N ASN A 391 20.69 -15.45 -9.19
CA ASN A 391 19.24 -15.53 -9.39
C ASN A 391 18.82 -15.88 -10.81
N GLY A 392 19.73 -15.85 -11.79
CA GLY A 392 19.42 -16.17 -13.17
C GLY A 392 20.58 -15.90 -14.12
N PHE A 393 20.27 -15.85 -15.40
CA PHE A 393 21.18 -15.37 -16.42
C PHE A 393 20.41 -14.62 -17.51
N ASP A 394 21.08 -13.67 -18.14
CA ASP A 394 20.63 -12.91 -19.31
C ASP A 394 21.59 -13.18 -20.47
N VAL A 395 21.15 -12.97 -21.68
CA VAL A 395 21.98 -13.05 -22.88
C VAL A 395 22.11 -11.67 -23.51
N ILE A 396 23.35 -11.25 -23.81
CA ILE A 396 23.62 -9.95 -24.41
C ILE A 396 24.02 -10.16 -25.86
N MET A 397 23.22 -9.67 -26.77
CA MET A 397 23.55 -9.68 -28.21
C MET A 397 24.59 -8.58 -28.52
N ARG A 398 25.51 -8.89 -29.42
CA ARG A 398 26.55 -7.95 -29.88
C ARG A 398 26.06 -7.06 -31.02
N GLY A 399 25.08 -7.57 -31.75
CA GLY A 399 24.48 -6.89 -32.89
C GLY A 399 23.44 -7.74 -33.62
N PRO A 400 22.87 -7.22 -34.73
CA PRO A 400 21.81 -7.92 -35.46
C PRO A 400 22.21 -9.30 -36.01
N SER A 401 23.50 -9.50 -36.31
CA SER A 401 24.03 -10.79 -36.79
C SER A 401 23.96 -11.93 -35.78
N ASP A 402 23.77 -11.61 -34.49
CA ASP A 402 23.67 -12.59 -33.42
C ASP A 402 22.26 -13.20 -33.34
N MET A 403 21.28 -12.71 -34.13
CA MET A 403 19.94 -13.24 -34.18
C MET A 403 19.63 -13.76 -35.60
N ARG A 404 19.10 -14.97 -35.66
CA ARG A 404 18.56 -15.56 -36.85
C ARG A 404 17.14 -16.03 -36.60
N VAL A 405 16.20 -15.59 -37.41
CA VAL A 405 14.84 -16.10 -37.39
C VAL A 405 14.82 -17.47 -38.09
N VAL A 406 14.49 -18.51 -37.35
CA VAL A 406 14.39 -19.90 -37.84
C VAL A 406 13.02 -20.13 -38.47
N SER A 407 11.96 -19.66 -37.80
CA SER A 407 10.60 -19.69 -38.34
C SER A 407 9.79 -18.55 -37.78
N THR A 408 8.92 -18.03 -38.61
CA THR A 408 7.91 -17.02 -38.19
C THR A 408 6.65 -17.72 -37.71
N PRO A 409 5.87 -17.10 -36.85
CA PRO A 409 4.60 -17.65 -36.42
C PRO A 409 3.69 -17.85 -37.65
N PRO A 410 2.88 -18.91 -37.67
CA PRO A 410 1.96 -19.11 -38.77
C PRO A 410 1.02 -17.89 -38.90
N TRP A 411 0.71 -17.49 -40.16
CA TRP A 411 -0.14 -16.33 -40.41
C TRP A 411 -1.54 -16.41 -39.75
N TRP A 412 -1.97 -17.60 -39.38
CA TRP A 412 -3.16 -17.89 -38.56
C TRP A 412 -2.84 -17.88 -37.09
N THR A 413 -2.42 -16.77 -36.58
CA THR A 413 -2.26 -16.59 -35.11
C THR A 413 -3.62 -16.71 -34.43
N THR A 414 -3.61 -17.17 -33.17
CA THR A 414 -4.82 -17.29 -32.35
C THR A 414 -5.66 -16.00 -32.38
N GLY A 415 -4.99 -14.83 -32.41
CA GLY A 415 -5.67 -13.54 -32.51
C GLY A 415 -6.37 -13.34 -33.86
N ARG A 416 -5.73 -13.74 -34.98
CA ARG A 416 -6.33 -13.64 -36.32
C ARG A 416 -7.47 -14.65 -36.53
N LEU A 417 -7.32 -15.87 -35.94
CA LEU A 417 -8.40 -16.86 -35.93
C LEU A 417 -9.58 -16.35 -35.07
N LEU A 418 -9.30 -15.79 -33.88
CA LEU A 418 -10.33 -15.17 -33.04
C LEU A 418 -10.98 -13.98 -33.77
N ALA A 419 -10.20 -13.15 -34.48
CA ALA A 419 -10.74 -12.05 -35.28
C ALA A 419 -11.61 -12.58 -36.43
N ALA A 420 -11.19 -13.64 -37.12
CA ALA A 420 -12.00 -14.29 -38.17
C ALA A 420 -13.29 -14.89 -37.60
N VAL A 421 -13.19 -15.58 -36.44
CA VAL A 421 -14.37 -16.11 -35.75
C VAL A 421 -15.27 -14.97 -35.25
N ALA A 422 -14.69 -13.89 -34.69
CA ALA A 422 -15.45 -12.71 -34.30
C ALA A 422 -16.15 -12.04 -35.47
N LEU A 423 -15.49 -11.98 -36.63
CA LEU A 423 -16.06 -11.43 -37.88
C LEU A 423 -17.19 -12.31 -38.42
N LEU A 424 -17.02 -13.65 -38.35
CA LEU A 424 -18.08 -14.60 -38.68
C LEU A 424 -19.26 -14.51 -37.70
N LEU A 425 -18.96 -14.39 -36.42
CA LEU A 425 -20.00 -14.20 -35.40
C LEU A 425 -20.70 -12.85 -35.55
N ALA A 426 -19.95 -11.78 -35.90
CA ALA A 426 -20.53 -10.48 -36.20
C ALA A 426 -21.38 -10.52 -37.47
N ALA A 427 -20.94 -11.26 -38.51
CA ALA A 427 -21.72 -11.47 -39.73
C ALA A 427 -22.99 -12.30 -39.43
N MET A 428 -22.89 -13.37 -38.63
CA MET A 428 -24.04 -14.13 -38.16
C MET A 428 -24.98 -13.28 -37.31
N ALA A 429 -24.42 -12.48 -36.37
CA ALA A 429 -25.19 -11.55 -35.57
C ALA A 429 -25.87 -10.49 -36.45
N GLY A 430 -25.14 -9.96 -37.44
CA GLY A 430 -25.69 -9.04 -38.46
C GLY A 430 -26.81 -9.67 -39.26
N MET A 431 -26.63 -10.91 -39.69
CA MET A 431 -27.66 -11.66 -40.41
C MET A 431 -28.86 -12.01 -39.50
N PHE A 432 -28.59 -12.33 -38.24
CA PHE A 432 -29.61 -12.56 -37.22
C PHE A 432 -30.39 -11.27 -36.89
N VAL A 433 -29.66 -10.15 -36.73
CA VAL A 433 -30.26 -8.82 -36.55
C VAL A 433 -31.06 -8.41 -37.77
N TRP A 434 -30.52 -8.65 -38.98
CA TRP A 434 -31.21 -8.40 -40.24
C TRP A 434 -32.49 -9.23 -40.35
N ASN A 435 -32.39 -10.52 -40.02
CA ASN A 435 -33.56 -11.40 -40.02
C ASN A 435 -34.57 -11.00 -38.94
N ARG A 436 -34.08 -10.60 -37.75
CA ARG A 436 -34.97 -10.01 -36.71
C ARG A 436 -35.58 -8.67 -37.13
N LEU A 437 -34.79 -7.81 -37.83
CA LEU A 437 -35.33 -6.54 -38.36
C LEU A 437 -36.36 -6.76 -39.45
N LEU A 438 -36.17 -7.79 -40.30
CA LEU A 438 -37.15 -8.18 -41.30
C LEU A 438 -38.42 -8.76 -40.62
N ASN A 439 -38.26 -9.62 -39.63
CA ASN A 439 -39.37 -10.16 -38.86
C ASN A 439 -40.03 -9.08 -37.98
N ALA A 440 -39.24 -8.19 -37.39
CA ALA A 440 -39.76 -7.06 -36.59
C ALA A 440 -40.50 -6.01 -37.47
N ARG A 441 -40.15 -5.87 -38.78
CA ARG A 441 -40.94 -5.06 -39.71
C ARG A 441 -42.28 -5.73 -40.03
N ALA A 442 -42.33 -7.07 -40.06
CA ALA A 442 -43.55 -7.81 -40.25
C ALA A 442 -44.42 -7.80 -38.96
N GLU A 443 -43.77 -7.85 -37.79
CA GLU A 443 -44.45 -7.84 -36.46
C GLU A 443 -44.83 -6.44 -35.97
N ARG A 444 -44.15 -5.37 -36.44
CA ARG A 444 -44.42 -3.98 -35.99
C ARG A 444 -45.86 -3.54 -36.26
N ARG A 445 -46.49 -4.04 -37.35
CA ARG A 445 -47.90 -3.79 -37.63
C ARG A 445 -48.86 -4.52 -36.68
N GLY A 446 -48.39 -5.64 -36.06
CA GLY A 446 -49.17 -6.34 -35.04
C GLY A 446 -48.99 -5.79 -33.61
N GLN A 447 -47.78 -5.17 -33.37
CA GLN A 447 -47.47 -4.69 -32.01
C GLN A 447 -48.02 -3.28 -31.71
N GLU A 448 -48.34 -2.45 -32.71
CA GLU A 448 -49.05 -1.19 -32.49
C GLU A 448 -50.41 -1.41 -31.80
N LEU A 449 -51.12 -2.44 -32.21
CA LEU A 449 -52.39 -2.85 -31.57
C LEU A 449 -52.21 -3.50 -30.17
N LEU A 450 -51.02 -4.11 -29.96
CA LEU A 450 -50.74 -4.70 -28.65
C LEU A 450 -50.30 -3.65 -27.62
N LYS A 451 -49.56 -2.59 -28.07
CA LYS A 451 -49.19 -1.47 -27.20
C LYS A 451 -50.37 -0.69 -26.67
N GLU A 452 -51.37 -0.43 -27.47
CA GLU A 452 -52.60 0.22 -27.02
C GLU A 452 -53.30 -0.62 -25.95
N ARG A 453 -53.27 -1.92 -26.09
CA ARG A 453 -53.83 -2.82 -25.05
C ARG A 453 -53.01 -2.91 -23.77
N ILE A 454 -51.65 -2.89 -23.90
CA ILE A 454 -50.77 -2.94 -22.73
C ILE A 454 -50.85 -1.63 -21.94
N GLU A 455 -50.87 -0.47 -22.61
CA GLU A 455 -51.06 0.81 -21.95
C GLU A 455 -52.40 0.91 -21.24
N LEU A 456 -53.47 0.34 -21.83
CA LEU A 456 -54.77 0.22 -21.17
C LEU A 456 -54.70 -0.69 -19.92
N VAL A 457 -54.06 -1.87 -20.04
CA VAL A 457 -53.90 -2.82 -18.92
C VAL A 457 -52.97 -2.29 -17.84
N GLU A 458 -51.85 -1.59 -18.19
CA GLU A 458 -51.01 -0.92 -17.18
C GLU A 458 -51.72 0.23 -16.47
N SER A 459 -52.57 0.95 -17.21
CA SER A 459 -53.39 2.00 -16.60
C SER A 459 -54.45 1.43 -15.67
N GLU A 460 -55.07 0.34 -16.06
CA GLU A 460 -56.02 -0.41 -15.23
C GLU A 460 -55.37 -1.01 -13.98
N LEU A 461 -54.17 -1.63 -14.12
CA LEU A 461 -53.38 -2.16 -12.99
C LEU A 461 -52.93 -1.08 -12.01
N ARG A 462 -52.50 0.08 -12.50
CA ARG A 462 -52.14 1.23 -11.63
C ARG A 462 -53.37 1.81 -10.90
N VAL A 463 -54.51 1.83 -11.57
CA VAL A 463 -55.78 2.25 -10.94
C VAL A 463 -56.21 1.24 -9.91
N ASP A 464 -56.09 -0.08 -10.22
CA ASP A 464 -56.47 -1.16 -9.34
C ASP A 464 -55.60 -1.24 -8.08
N GLU A 465 -54.28 -1.08 -8.22
CA GLU A 465 -53.34 -1.02 -7.10
C GLU A 465 -53.55 0.22 -6.22
N ARG A 466 -53.78 1.39 -6.85
CA ARG A 466 -54.14 2.60 -6.10
C ARG A 466 -55.50 2.46 -5.41
N THR A 467 -56.44 1.79 -6.06
CA THR A 467 -57.77 1.56 -5.49
C THR A 467 -57.69 0.55 -4.34
N ARG A 468 -56.88 -0.52 -4.49
CA ARG A 468 -56.65 -1.49 -3.42
C ARG A 468 -55.97 -0.85 -2.20
N LEU A 469 -54.93 -0.05 -2.41
CA LEU A 469 -54.28 0.68 -1.34
C LEU A 469 -55.22 1.72 -0.69
N ALA A 470 -56.07 2.37 -1.49
CA ALA A 470 -57.06 3.31 -0.96
C ALA A 470 -58.14 2.61 -0.14
N VAL A 471 -58.57 1.41 -0.54
CA VAL A 471 -59.54 0.61 0.19
C VAL A 471 -58.94 0.08 1.49
N GLU A 472 -57.72 -0.50 1.45
CA GLU A 472 -57.03 -0.96 2.65
C GLU A 472 -56.79 0.18 3.65
N LEU A 473 -56.42 1.38 3.15
CA LEU A 473 -56.27 2.59 3.96
C LEU A 473 -57.62 3.07 4.51
N HIS A 474 -58.64 3.10 3.66
CA HIS A 474 -60.00 3.49 4.07
C HIS A 474 -60.54 2.57 5.15
N ASP A 475 -60.37 1.25 5.01
CA ASP A 475 -60.90 0.28 5.96
C ASP A 475 -60.16 0.35 7.31
N SER A 476 -58.82 0.51 7.30
CA SER A 476 -58.05 0.70 8.53
C SER A 476 -58.43 2.02 9.24
N ILE A 477 -58.50 3.11 8.47
CA ILE A 477 -58.90 4.42 9.01
C ILE A 477 -60.35 4.41 9.48
N ALA A 478 -61.26 3.82 8.68
CA ALA A 478 -62.66 3.74 9.03
C ALA A 478 -62.90 2.90 10.30
N GLN A 479 -62.19 1.78 10.45
CA GLN A 479 -62.23 0.96 11.67
C GLN A 479 -61.73 1.73 12.90
N ASN A 480 -60.61 2.43 12.77
CA ASN A 480 -60.07 3.24 13.86
C ASN A 480 -61.00 4.41 14.24
N ILE A 481 -61.54 5.11 13.24
CA ILE A 481 -62.51 6.22 13.47
C ILE A 481 -63.82 5.68 14.08
N MET A 482 -64.30 4.51 13.62
CA MET A 482 -65.47 3.86 14.20
C MET A 482 -65.22 3.47 15.66
N GLY A 483 -64.01 2.94 15.97
CA GLY A 483 -63.59 2.67 17.33
C GLY A 483 -63.63 3.93 18.22
N VAL A 484 -63.07 5.03 17.71
CA VAL A 484 -63.14 6.36 18.39
C VAL A 484 -64.58 6.79 18.59
N ALA A 485 -65.42 6.71 17.58
CA ALA A 485 -66.83 7.11 17.65
C ALA A 485 -67.61 6.29 18.71
N LEU A 486 -67.36 4.97 18.75
CA LEU A 486 -67.98 4.08 19.77
C LEU A 486 -67.52 4.46 21.19
N GLN A 487 -66.25 4.79 21.37
CA GLN A 487 -65.73 5.21 22.67
C GLN A 487 -66.26 6.56 23.10
N LEU A 488 -66.42 7.49 22.15
CA LEU A 488 -67.03 8.78 22.40
C LEU A 488 -68.51 8.66 22.75
N ASP A 489 -69.25 7.73 22.08
CA ASP A 489 -70.67 7.51 22.36
C ASP A 489 -70.86 6.82 23.72
N ALA A 490 -69.97 5.88 24.08
CA ALA A 490 -69.93 5.31 25.42
C ALA A 490 -69.62 6.38 26.50
N ALA A 491 -68.63 7.19 26.26
CA ALA A 491 -68.27 8.30 27.16
C ALA A 491 -69.46 9.26 27.36
N LYS A 492 -70.14 9.61 26.27
CA LYS A 492 -71.34 10.48 26.31
C LYS A 492 -72.52 9.89 27.09
N LYS A 493 -72.78 8.57 26.96
CA LYS A 493 -73.79 7.85 27.73
C LYS A 493 -73.43 7.82 29.20
N LEU A 494 -72.21 7.47 29.54
CA LEU A 494 -71.70 7.39 30.91
C LEU A 494 -71.64 8.75 31.60
N ALA A 495 -71.26 9.80 30.87
CA ALA A 495 -71.28 11.17 31.36
C ALA A 495 -72.69 11.65 31.71
N ARG A 496 -73.73 11.27 30.93
CA ARG A 496 -75.12 11.56 31.22
C ARG A 496 -75.63 10.82 32.45
N GLN A 497 -75.00 9.71 32.83
CA GLN A 497 -75.28 8.92 34.00
C GLN A 497 -74.46 9.29 35.24
N GLY A 498 -73.59 10.31 35.11
CA GLY A 498 -72.75 10.74 36.21
C GLY A 498 -71.61 9.75 36.58
N SER A 499 -71.29 8.78 35.71
CA SER A 499 -70.28 7.76 35.98
C SER A 499 -68.88 8.29 35.78
N PRO A 500 -67.91 8.01 36.67
CA PRO A 500 -66.52 8.39 36.54
C PRO A 500 -65.81 7.67 35.38
N ASP A 501 -66.34 6.59 34.85
CA ASP A 501 -65.78 5.84 33.72
C ASP A 501 -65.85 6.59 32.39
N ALA A 502 -66.66 7.70 32.33
CA ALA A 502 -66.74 8.51 31.14
C ALA A 502 -65.38 9.11 30.70
N LEU A 503 -64.54 9.51 31.67
CA LEU A 503 -63.19 10.01 31.41
C LEU A 503 -62.29 8.94 30.82
N ARG A 504 -62.40 7.72 31.31
CA ARG A 504 -61.62 6.57 30.80
C ARG A 504 -61.94 6.26 29.32
N HIS A 505 -63.18 6.36 28.91
CA HIS A 505 -63.56 6.18 27.51
C HIS A 505 -63.11 7.33 26.63
N LEU A 506 -63.04 8.56 27.16
CA LEU A 506 -62.47 9.72 26.47
C LEU A 506 -60.95 9.56 26.24
N ASP A 507 -60.23 9.04 27.26
CA ASP A 507 -58.81 8.77 27.15
C ASP A 507 -58.53 7.68 26.10
N ILE A 508 -59.33 6.64 26.07
CA ILE A 508 -59.23 5.57 25.06
C ILE A 508 -59.50 6.13 23.65
N ALA A 509 -60.51 6.99 23.50
CA ALA A 509 -60.80 7.63 22.22
C ALA A 509 -59.67 8.53 21.75
N SER A 510 -59.06 9.31 22.67
CA SER A 510 -57.93 10.19 22.38
C SER A 510 -56.71 9.38 21.93
N LEU A 511 -56.37 8.31 22.65
CA LEU A 511 -55.29 7.37 22.29
C LEU A 511 -55.51 6.72 20.93
N ALA A 512 -56.72 6.29 20.62
CA ALA A 512 -57.07 5.68 19.33
C ALA A 512 -56.95 6.71 18.19
N LEU A 513 -57.30 7.98 18.42
CA LEU A 513 -57.16 9.04 17.45
C LEU A 513 -55.68 9.40 17.18
N GLU A 514 -54.86 9.43 18.23
CA GLU A 514 -53.41 9.63 18.10
C GLU A 514 -52.76 8.46 17.30
N SER A 515 -53.19 7.22 17.55
CA SER A 515 -52.74 6.04 16.80
C SER A 515 -53.10 6.16 15.31
N CYS A 516 -54.33 6.52 15.00
CA CYS A 516 -54.79 6.73 13.63
C CYS A 516 -54.01 7.82 12.91
N HIS A 517 -53.71 8.90 13.59
CA HIS A 517 -52.91 10.03 13.06
C HIS A 517 -51.44 9.61 12.82
N ALA A 518 -50.85 8.77 13.67
CA ALA A 518 -49.52 8.22 13.50
C ALA A 518 -49.43 7.26 12.30
N GLU A 519 -50.49 6.45 12.11
CA GLU A 519 -50.58 5.52 10.99
C GLU A 519 -50.70 6.23 9.64
N LEU A 520 -51.51 7.28 9.58
CA LEU A 520 -51.63 8.18 8.43
C LEU A 520 -50.29 8.83 8.06
N ARG A 521 -49.58 9.37 9.03
CA ARG A 521 -48.25 9.95 8.79
C ARG A 521 -47.24 8.92 8.32
N ALA A 522 -47.28 7.70 8.83
CA ALA A 522 -46.41 6.61 8.41
C ALA A 522 -46.65 6.24 6.94
N CYS A 523 -47.92 6.16 6.50
CA CYS A 523 -48.28 5.88 5.11
C CYS A 523 -47.86 7.01 4.15
N ILE A 524 -48.02 8.30 4.53
CA ILE A 524 -47.59 9.43 3.72
C ILE A 524 -46.06 9.45 3.60
N TRP A 525 -45.34 9.02 4.64
CA TRP A 525 -43.88 8.94 4.63
C TRP A 525 -43.39 7.78 3.75
N ASP A 526 -44.06 6.64 3.75
CA ASP A 526 -43.75 5.48 2.90
C ASP A 526 -43.91 5.80 1.40
N LEU A 527 -44.73 6.80 1.06
CA LEU A 527 -44.90 7.32 -0.31
C LEU A 527 -43.83 8.37 -0.73
N ARG A 528 -43.00 8.90 0.18
CA ARG A 528 -41.96 9.91 -0.07
C ARG A 528 -40.57 9.38 0.22
N ASN A 529 -40.00 8.65 -0.73
CA ASN A 529 -38.68 7.97 -0.60
C ASN A 529 -37.46 8.86 -0.83
N LEU A 530 -37.40 10.07 -0.26
CA LEU A 530 -36.26 11.00 -0.46
C LEU A 530 -34.96 10.62 0.28
N ALA A 531 -35.01 9.76 1.30
CA ALA A 531 -33.83 9.36 2.07
C ALA A 531 -33.05 8.19 1.46
N LEU A 532 -33.62 7.52 0.46
CA LEU A 532 -32.96 6.39 -0.23
C LEU A 532 -32.00 6.86 -1.35
N ASP A 533 -32.08 8.11 -1.76
CA ASP A 533 -31.20 8.70 -2.78
C ASP A 533 -29.81 9.08 -2.25
N GLU A 534 -29.60 9.03 -0.93
CA GLU A 534 -28.30 9.32 -0.33
C GLU A 534 -27.30 8.19 -0.63
N LYS A 535 -26.10 8.59 -1.04
CA LYS A 535 -25.00 7.66 -1.35
C LYS A 535 -24.38 7.03 -0.12
N ASP A 536 -24.50 7.67 1.03
CA ASP A 536 -23.93 7.25 2.31
C ASP A 536 -25.04 6.95 3.32
N MET A 537 -24.90 5.81 4.00
CA MET A 537 -25.85 5.41 5.04
C MET A 537 -25.78 6.27 6.29
N ASP A 538 -24.60 6.82 6.62
CA ASP A 538 -24.46 7.75 7.74
C ASP A 538 -25.30 8.99 7.53
N ASP A 539 -25.28 9.55 6.33
CA ASP A 539 -26.05 10.75 5.97
C ASP A 539 -27.54 10.45 5.90
N ALA A 540 -27.92 9.29 5.34
CA ALA A 540 -29.30 8.83 5.32
C ALA A 540 -29.88 8.67 6.74
N ILE A 541 -29.10 8.09 7.67
CA ILE A 541 -29.48 7.94 9.07
C ILE A 541 -29.58 9.29 9.76
N ARG A 542 -28.59 10.17 9.60
CA ARG A 542 -28.61 11.53 10.17
C ARG A 542 -29.84 12.30 9.70
N ARG A 543 -30.11 12.30 8.41
CA ARG A 543 -31.25 13.01 7.82
C ARG A 543 -32.60 12.46 8.31
N THR A 544 -32.71 11.13 8.40
CA THR A 544 -33.91 10.47 8.87
C THR A 544 -34.18 10.73 10.36
N ALA A 545 -33.13 10.82 11.17
CA ALA A 545 -33.23 11.02 12.61
C ALA A 545 -33.29 12.50 13.03
N SER A 546 -32.75 13.42 12.22
CA SER A 546 -32.59 14.86 12.57
C SER A 546 -33.88 15.55 13.03
N GLN A 547 -35.02 15.19 12.44
CA GLN A 547 -36.32 15.79 12.76
C GLN A 547 -36.89 15.33 14.12
N HIS A 548 -36.23 14.39 14.81
CA HIS A 548 -36.74 13.71 16.00
C HIS A 548 -35.80 13.85 17.20
N LEU A 549 -34.75 14.71 17.06
CA LEU A 549 -33.70 14.83 18.08
C LEU A 549 -34.04 15.80 19.23
N ASP A 550 -34.95 16.72 19.01
CA ASP A 550 -35.44 17.68 20.05
C ASP A 550 -34.32 18.29 20.92
N GLY A 551 -33.18 18.61 20.28
CA GLY A 551 -31.99 19.14 20.95
C GLY A 551 -30.99 18.09 21.47
N ALA A 552 -31.24 16.79 21.31
CA ALA A 552 -30.30 15.74 21.66
C ALA A 552 -29.18 15.60 20.61
N ASN A 553 -28.01 15.17 21.06
CA ASN A 553 -26.86 14.92 20.17
C ASN A 553 -26.96 13.53 19.55
N LEU A 554 -26.80 13.43 18.23
CA LEU A 554 -26.75 12.17 17.49
C LEU A 554 -25.33 11.90 16.99
N THR A 555 -24.76 10.78 17.40
CA THR A 555 -23.51 10.26 16.86
C THR A 555 -23.78 9.04 15.99
N VAL A 556 -23.43 9.08 14.72
CA VAL A 556 -23.59 7.98 13.78
C VAL A 556 -22.21 7.48 13.34
N ARG A 557 -22.02 6.16 13.41
CA ARG A 557 -20.87 5.42 12.88
C ARG A 557 -21.36 4.14 12.23
N PHE A 558 -21.78 4.25 10.98
CA PHE A 558 -22.41 3.15 10.28
C PHE A 558 -21.56 2.67 9.10
N ASN A 559 -20.58 1.81 9.39
CA ASN A 559 -19.60 1.30 8.41
C ASN A 559 -20.22 0.26 7.46
N VAL A 560 -21.32 0.62 6.83
CA VAL A 560 -22.03 -0.24 5.88
C VAL A 560 -22.26 0.51 4.58
N PRO A 561 -21.58 0.13 3.49
CA PRO A 561 -21.79 0.77 2.19
C PRO A 561 -23.25 0.60 1.71
N ARG A 562 -23.87 1.65 1.21
CA ARG A 562 -25.25 1.67 0.73
C ARG A 562 -25.53 0.58 -0.32
N ASN A 563 -24.57 0.32 -1.20
CA ASN A 563 -24.67 -0.69 -2.27
C ASN A 563 -24.69 -2.14 -1.78
N ARG A 564 -24.39 -2.38 -0.50
CA ARG A 564 -24.54 -3.71 0.12
C ARG A 564 -25.95 -3.98 0.65
N LEU A 565 -26.80 -2.97 0.68
CA LEU A 565 -28.16 -3.08 1.18
C LEU A 565 -29.15 -3.00 0.03
N THR A 566 -30.15 -3.91 0.02
CA THR A 566 -31.30 -3.74 -0.88
C THR A 566 -32.13 -2.53 -0.41
N ASP A 567 -32.91 -1.93 -1.31
CA ASP A 567 -33.75 -0.79 -0.96
C ASP A 567 -34.73 -1.11 0.16
N ASN A 568 -35.30 -2.32 0.13
CA ASN A 568 -36.19 -2.80 1.19
C ASN A 568 -35.48 -2.92 2.55
N THR A 569 -34.23 -3.40 2.56
CA THR A 569 -33.43 -3.52 3.79
C THR A 569 -33.03 -2.15 4.32
N ALA A 570 -32.57 -1.26 3.44
CA ALA A 570 -32.22 0.11 3.80
C ALA A 570 -33.41 0.88 4.35
N HIS A 571 -34.59 0.75 3.71
CA HIS A 571 -35.84 1.36 4.17
C HIS A 571 -36.27 0.85 5.55
N ALA A 572 -36.24 -0.46 5.73
CA ALA A 572 -36.56 -1.07 7.02
C ALA A 572 -35.62 -0.62 8.13
N LEU A 573 -34.31 -0.56 7.82
CA LEU A 573 -33.26 -0.10 8.73
C LEU A 573 -33.49 1.36 9.14
N LEU A 574 -33.66 2.27 8.18
CA LEU A 574 -33.91 3.68 8.46
C LEU A 574 -35.16 3.88 9.33
N ARG A 575 -36.21 3.13 9.07
CA ARG A 575 -37.45 3.18 9.86
C ARG A 575 -37.24 2.67 11.28
N ILE A 576 -36.50 1.56 11.46
CA ILE A 576 -36.17 1.02 12.79
C ILE A 576 -35.32 2.02 13.58
N ILE A 577 -34.24 2.56 12.96
CA ILE A 577 -33.38 3.55 13.62
C ILE A 577 -34.14 4.79 14.01
N ARG A 578 -34.98 5.33 13.13
CA ARG A 578 -35.83 6.49 13.44
C ARG A 578 -36.70 6.23 14.66
N GLU A 579 -37.38 5.08 14.69
CA GLU A 579 -38.24 4.72 15.81
C GLU A 579 -37.47 4.60 17.12
N LEU A 580 -36.30 3.98 17.09
CA LEU A 580 -35.43 3.85 18.28
C LEU A 580 -34.91 5.21 18.76
N VAL A 581 -34.49 6.08 17.85
CA VAL A 581 -34.07 7.46 18.18
C VAL A 581 -35.23 8.27 18.77
N THR A 582 -36.41 8.15 18.16
CA THR A 582 -37.60 8.83 18.67
C THR A 582 -37.97 8.34 20.08
N ASN A 583 -37.86 7.06 20.32
CA ASN A 583 -38.13 6.47 21.64
C ASN A 583 -37.10 6.93 22.69
N ALA A 584 -35.82 6.99 22.33
CA ALA A 584 -34.74 7.46 23.19
C ALA A 584 -34.95 8.92 23.62
N VAL A 585 -35.33 9.78 22.68
CA VAL A 585 -35.50 11.22 22.92
C VAL A 585 -36.84 11.51 23.62
N ARG A 586 -37.94 11.01 23.10
CA ARG A 586 -39.30 11.30 23.61
C ARG A 586 -39.58 10.62 24.94
N HIS A 587 -39.28 9.34 25.04
CA HIS A 587 -39.63 8.53 26.22
C HIS A 587 -38.46 8.46 27.20
N GLY A 588 -37.21 8.31 26.70
CA GLY A 588 -36.03 8.23 27.52
C GLY A 588 -35.48 9.59 27.95
N LYS A 589 -35.90 10.70 27.31
CA LYS A 589 -35.34 12.06 27.52
C LYS A 589 -33.81 12.07 27.41
N ALA A 590 -33.28 11.30 26.47
CA ALA A 590 -31.87 11.16 26.23
C ALA A 590 -31.25 12.45 25.70
N LYS A 591 -30.07 12.78 26.16
CA LYS A 591 -29.27 13.91 25.65
C LYS A 591 -28.31 13.48 24.55
N ASN A 592 -27.88 12.23 24.57
CA ASN A 592 -26.97 11.66 23.58
C ASN A 592 -27.48 10.32 23.09
N VAL A 593 -27.60 10.20 21.78
CA VAL A 593 -27.96 8.96 21.10
C VAL A 593 -26.82 8.55 20.17
N LYS A 594 -26.42 7.29 20.22
CA LYS A 594 -25.36 6.71 19.38
C LYS A 594 -25.94 5.62 18.52
N VAL A 595 -25.70 5.72 17.22
CA VAL A 595 -26.04 4.69 16.23
C VAL A 595 -24.74 4.15 15.66
N ALA A 596 -24.54 2.84 15.73
CA ALA A 596 -23.38 2.17 15.18
C ALA A 596 -23.82 0.94 14.40
N GLY A 597 -23.14 0.64 13.30
CA GLY A 597 -23.43 -0.54 12.49
C GLY A 597 -22.25 -1.00 11.65
N ALA A 598 -22.17 -2.32 11.44
CA ALA A 598 -21.17 -2.96 10.61
C ALA A 598 -21.71 -4.26 10.02
N ILE A 599 -21.04 -4.76 8.99
CA ILE A 599 -21.31 -6.10 8.45
C ILE A 599 -20.21 -7.04 8.96
N GLU A 600 -20.59 -8.05 9.71
CA GLU A 600 -19.71 -9.08 10.24
C GLU A 600 -20.27 -10.47 9.95
N GLY A 601 -19.45 -11.37 9.43
CA GLY A 601 -19.86 -12.76 9.15
C GLY A 601 -21.09 -12.89 8.23
N GLY A 602 -21.32 -11.94 7.31
CA GLY A 602 -22.47 -11.94 6.41
C GLY A 602 -23.78 -11.49 7.08
N ARG A 603 -23.72 -10.98 8.28
CA ARG A 603 -24.84 -10.37 9.00
C ARG A 603 -24.63 -8.87 9.16
N LEU A 604 -25.69 -8.12 9.03
CA LEU A 604 -25.70 -6.70 9.38
C LEU A 604 -25.97 -6.59 10.88
N LEU A 605 -24.99 -6.11 11.61
CA LEU A 605 -25.09 -5.84 13.04
C LEU A 605 -25.19 -4.33 13.24
N PHE A 606 -26.18 -3.88 13.97
CA PHE A 606 -26.25 -2.47 14.34
C PHE A 606 -26.84 -2.29 15.74
N SER A 607 -26.53 -1.16 16.34
CA SER A 607 -26.99 -0.81 17.67
C SER A 607 -27.39 0.65 17.77
N VAL A 608 -28.41 0.89 18.56
CA VAL A 608 -28.81 2.23 19.00
C VAL A 608 -28.70 2.25 20.52
N SER A 609 -27.95 3.21 21.06
CA SER A 609 -27.80 3.37 22.50
C SER A 609 -28.00 4.82 22.90
N ASP A 610 -28.64 5.01 24.04
CA ASP A 610 -28.96 6.30 24.60
C ASP A 610 -28.53 6.41 26.08
N ASP A 611 -28.44 7.64 26.57
CA ASP A 611 -28.16 8.00 27.95
C ASP A 611 -29.42 8.46 28.72
N GLY A 612 -30.58 8.04 28.26
CA GLY A 612 -31.85 8.45 28.84
C GLY A 612 -32.18 7.80 30.18
N SER A 613 -33.42 7.95 30.59
CA SER A 613 -33.90 7.42 31.91
C SER A 613 -33.85 5.90 32.02
N GLY A 614 -33.75 5.16 30.90
CA GLY A 614 -33.81 3.72 30.90
C GLY A 614 -35.12 3.19 31.51
N PHE A 615 -35.29 1.88 31.53
CA PHE A 615 -36.42 1.20 32.13
C PHE A 615 -36.06 -0.25 32.52
N ASP A 616 -36.88 -0.85 33.38
CA ASP A 616 -36.70 -2.25 33.76
C ASP A 616 -37.25 -3.18 32.67
N VAL A 617 -36.36 -3.94 32.05
CA VAL A 617 -36.71 -4.89 30.97
C VAL A 617 -37.52 -6.08 31.50
N GLY A 618 -37.42 -6.42 32.80
CA GLY A 618 -38.14 -7.49 33.46
C GLY A 618 -39.60 -7.16 33.72
N ASN A 619 -39.90 -5.90 33.99
CA ASN A 619 -41.27 -5.40 34.25
C ASN A 619 -41.82 -4.74 32.98
N ARG A 620 -42.13 -5.55 31.97
CA ARG A 620 -42.66 -5.08 30.69
C ARG A 620 -44.03 -4.45 30.85
N PRO A 621 -44.21 -3.14 30.63
CA PRO A 621 -45.53 -2.56 30.52
C PRO A 621 -46.28 -3.25 29.39
N GLY A 622 -47.39 -3.96 29.72
CA GLY A 622 -48.16 -4.70 28.75
C GLY A 622 -48.95 -3.78 27.80
N MET A 623 -49.66 -4.37 26.84
CA MET A 623 -50.51 -3.68 25.83
C MET A 623 -51.49 -2.66 26.44
N ALA A 624 -51.82 -2.80 27.72
CA ALA A 624 -52.73 -1.90 28.43
C ALA A 624 -52.18 -0.51 28.72
N GLN A 625 -50.87 -0.28 28.50
CA GLN A 625 -50.18 0.99 28.83
C GLN A 625 -49.63 1.73 27.58
N GLY A 626 -50.07 1.38 26.37
CA GLY A 626 -49.81 2.19 25.17
C GLY A 626 -48.37 2.09 24.55
N HIS A 627 -47.55 1.08 24.94
CA HIS A 627 -46.20 0.94 24.42
C HIS A 627 -46.10 -0.03 23.23
N PHE A 628 -46.58 0.40 22.06
CA PHE A 628 -46.61 -0.40 20.83
C PHE A 628 -45.27 -0.38 20.04
N GLY A 629 -44.39 0.59 20.28
CA GLY A 629 -43.21 0.83 19.45
C GLY A 629 -42.20 -0.31 19.41
N LEU A 630 -41.77 -0.83 20.57
CA LEU A 630 -40.74 -1.89 20.64
C LEU A 630 -41.23 -3.25 20.14
N GLN A 631 -42.54 -3.55 20.30
CA GLN A 631 -43.12 -4.76 19.75
C GLN A 631 -43.18 -4.70 18.22
N GLY A 632 -43.59 -3.59 17.66
CA GLY A 632 -43.64 -3.39 16.21
C GLY A 632 -42.23 -3.46 15.58
N ILE A 633 -41.20 -2.96 16.27
CA ILE A 633 -39.79 -3.10 15.84
C ILE A 633 -39.40 -4.58 15.85
N ARG A 634 -39.68 -5.33 16.91
CA ARG A 634 -39.35 -6.76 17.03
C ARG A 634 -40.03 -7.62 15.96
N GLU A 635 -41.30 -7.38 15.65
CA GLU A 635 -42.04 -8.06 14.59
C GLU A 635 -41.45 -7.78 13.22
N ARG A 636 -41.04 -6.52 12.98
CA ARG A 636 -40.42 -6.13 11.73
C ARG A 636 -39.05 -6.77 11.56
N ILE A 637 -38.22 -6.80 12.61
CA ILE A 637 -36.91 -7.44 12.61
C ILE A 637 -37.05 -8.95 12.28
N ARG A 638 -38.05 -9.61 12.86
CA ARG A 638 -38.35 -11.03 12.56
C ARG A 638 -38.73 -11.27 11.10
N LYS A 639 -39.44 -10.35 10.45
CA LYS A 639 -39.77 -10.44 9.01
C LYS A 639 -38.54 -10.43 8.13
N PHE A 640 -37.42 -9.80 8.58
CA PHE A 640 -36.14 -9.80 7.91
C PHE A 640 -35.17 -10.89 8.41
N GLY A 641 -35.68 -11.90 9.13
CA GLY A 641 -34.86 -13.00 9.67
C GLY A 641 -33.85 -12.56 10.71
N GLY A 642 -34.11 -11.46 11.41
CA GLY A 642 -33.19 -10.87 12.37
C GLY A 642 -33.57 -11.15 13.83
N GLU A 643 -32.63 -10.81 14.70
CA GLU A 643 -32.74 -10.91 16.16
C GLU A 643 -32.49 -9.52 16.79
N MET A 644 -33.13 -9.30 17.94
CA MET A 644 -33.03 -8.06 18.69
C MET A 644 -32.76 -8.35 20.16
N GLU A 645 -31.68 -7.78 20.65
CA GLU A 645 -31.34 -7.74 22.07
C GLU A 645 -31.57 -6.33 22.63
N LEU A 646 -32.16 -6.26 23.81
CA LEU A 646 -32.45 -5.00 24.49
C LEU A 646 -31.87 -5.04 25.92
N GLU A 647 -30.98 -4.11 26.19
CA GLU A 647 -30.40 -3.86 27.50
C GLU A 647 -30.89 -2.47 27.98
N SER A 648 -31.55 -2.42 29.11
CA SER A 648 -31.94 -1.16 29.75
C SER A 648 -32.03 -1.34 31.26
N SER A 649 -31.74 -0.29 31.98
CA SER A 649 -31.90 -0.23 33.44
C SER A 649 -32.27 1.19 33.84
N PRO A 650 -33.10 1.40 34.85
CA PRO A 650 -33.48 2.72 35.31
C PRO A 650 -32.25 3.59 35.65
N GLY A 651 -32.20 4.76 35.07
CA GLY A 651 -31.13 5.75 35.26
C GLY A 651 -29.83 5.48 34.47
N LYS A 652 -29.78 4.41 33.65
CA LYS A 652 -28.57 4.05 32.89
C LYS A 652 -28.74 4.05 31.37
N GLY A 653 -29.87 4.59 30.88
CA GLY A 653 -30.19 4.59 29.44
C GLY A 653 -30.59 3.23 28.91
N SER A 654 -30.64 3.12 27.60
CA SER A 654 -30.98 1.87 26.90
C SER A 654 -30.00 1.58 25.76
N ARG A 655 -29.86 0.31 25.44
CA ARG A 655 -29.12 -0.16 24.27
C ARG A 655 -29.91 -1.26 23.58
N VAL A 656 -30.16 -1.04 22.29
CA VAL A 656 -30.77 -2.03 21.41
C VAL A 656 -29.73 -2.50 20.42
N ARG A 657 -29.48 -3.81 20.38
CA ARG A 657 -28.64 -4.45 19.36
C ARG A 657 -29.51 -5.26 18.43
N ILE A 658 -29.25 -5.15 17.15
CA ILE A 658 -30.02 -5.80 16.10
C ILE A 658 -29.06 -6.49 15.14
N SER A 659 -29.40 -7.72 14.79
CA SER A 659 -28.69 -8.55 13.84
C SER A 659 -29.67 -8.97 12.73
N LEU A 660 -29.35 -8.59 11.49
CA LEU A 660 -30.14 -8.95 10.30
C LEU A 660 -29.31 -9.82 9.38
N GLN A 661 -29.96 -10.84 8.78
CA GLN A 661 -29.31 -11.67 7.77
C GLN A 661 -29.27 -10.93 6.44
N MET A 662 -28.10 -10.84 5.81
CA MET A 662 -27.97 -10.20 4.51
C MET A 662 -28.44 -11.15 3.40
N PRO A 663 -29.28 -10.69 2.46
CA PRO A 663 -29.68 -11.52 1.32
C PRO A 663 -28.43 -11.74 0.43
N GLY A 664 -28.00 -13.00 0.31
CA GLY A 664 -26.87 -13.38 -0.57
C GLY A 664 -25.81 -14.29 0.05
N THR A 665 -25.80 -14.52 1.35
CA THR A 665 -24.89 -15.48 1.99
C THR A 665 -25.60 -16.82 2.14
N ARG A 666 -25.62 -17.65 1.08
CA ARG A 666 -25.86 -19.09 1.24
C ARG A 666 -24.70 -19.61 2.09
N GLN A 667 -25.00 -20.14 3.25
CA GLN A 667 -24.11 -21.07 3.94
C GLN A 667 -23.84 -22.24 2.99
N GLU A 668 -22.58 -22.36 2.51
CA GLU A 668 -22.09 -23.65 2.05
C GLU A 668 -22.11 -24.57 3.26
N GLY A 669 -23.13 -25.41 3.27
CA GLY A 669 -23.31 -26.43 4.26
C GLY A 669 -22.16 -27.42 4.20
N ARG A 670 -21.53 -27.66 5.32
CA ARG A 670 -20.78 -28.89 5.60
C ARG A 670 -21.58 -30.10 5.16
N GLN A 671 -21.10 -30.81 4.17
CA GLN A 671 -21.21 -32.27 4.07
C GLN A 671 -19.79 -32.85 4.16
#